data_c3c16638f79ac0632c407699c4eab6c1
#
_entry.id   c3c16638f79ac0632c407699c4eab6c1
#
_cell.length_a   1.000
_cell.length_b   1.000
_cell.length_c   1.000
_cell.angle_alpha   90.00
_cell.angle_beta   90.00
_cell.angle_gamma   90.00
#
_symmetry.space_group_name_H-M   'P 1'
#
loop_
_entity.id
_entity.type
_entity.pdbx_description
1 polymer ?
#
loop_
_entity_poly.entity_id
_entity_poly.type
_entity_poly.pdbx_seq_one_letter_code
_entity_poly.pdbx_strand_id
1 'polypeptide(L)'
;MSSRTRSGLRSRSALASAVLAVPALVLGSTGPAAAAESGAAPVLDTATLSPVAEPNYNGATNTAYTPSTTTGTGGWFINDEVTLNLSATDDDAVASFLVTVGTDAAVTVPAVPNGNRGTATYVVRGDRNSTVRYVAVDAAGNASAAKTISVRIDTKPPVAAWPGVSGGKVAHSAAAASITPTRTDPTPGSGGAAVRDMWIDGKWTYPLPLDPATLSVGVHTWAVTLGDAAGNGAKYTLTFQITTSVGDVRALVQRYVSAGKVSASNGDRLLALLTEADAGGDAAVSALTRFGRLAAQVVPEGHMRDSLVKDAAYLVEELRGVRHPDVATGVTVSAARGMDRAPFRLPAESVRNKKPKFRILLFGNQPGAFRHEHIPLTMAVIQDMGRANNFDVDVYDYLSPDVSVPNPFESIDRLSKYDVVVGVSSVGNGVFSTARPTQADPNVKVDEQAVLKQFVNQGGGFVALHGATDSMHGWDWYKGLAGGEFDNHGSNGSGLQNTCGACNIGELVTEDDTNPATGKFPDRMKIVDELYNWVGLPRQKTHVLQTLNESTYVGSIGATAGRVEGADHPISWCQNYDGGRSFTQALLHNWANTLDPVFQKNMLEGIKWAAGQTEANCVSHEEVRKLVAAGAADGSVGADLAARLSQPLTASYDDYLVKDYAGALAQAKTFRQLVDSNLHGPRQATFRKRADELVSWMKVLDGKGVHLGFVSQPKTTAVGAGEVAVFSAPAEGRNVAYQWQVKSPGSAGWTDMTGETSFAIAVTAAPEVSGSEYRVRATDPTGEVVSRSASLKVSGR
;
A
#
# COMPACT_ATOMS: atom_id res chain seq x y z
N MET A 1 33.94 -2.52 -59.17
CA MET A 1 35.27 -1.99 -58.88
C MET A 1 35.43 -2.04 -57.42
N SER A 2 36.09 -3.07 -56.97
CA SER A 2 37.36 -3.17 -56.26
C SER A 2 37.25 -2.71 -54.83
N SER A 3 37.07 -3.62 -53.88
CA SER A 3 37.97 -4.53 -53.18
C SER A 3 38.90 -3.84 -52.15
N ARG A 4 38.77 -4.25 -50.86
CA ARG A 4 39.80 -4.85 -50.00
C ARG A 4 39.45 -4.76 -48.54
N THR A 5 39.03 -5.86 -47.95
CA THR A 5 39.68 -6.73 -46.99
C THR A 5 40.86 -6.21 -46.16
N ARG A 6 40.72 -6.36 -44.83
CA ARG A 6 41.71 -6.82 -43.84
C ARG A 6 40.98 -6.93 -42.48
N SER A 7 40.69 -8.06 -41.88
CA SER A 7 41.42 -9.17 -41.26
C SER A 7 42.23 -8.77 -40.03
N GLY A 8 41.91 -9.40 -38.99
CA GLY A 8 42.74 -9.67 -37.82
C GLY A 8 42.23 -9.07 -36.54
N LEU A 9 42.13 -9.70 -35.38
CA LEU A 9 42.73 -10.93 -34.86
C LEU A 9 41.92 -11.33 -33.65
N ARG A 10 41.63 -12.60 -33.54
CA ARG A 10 41.10 -13.24 -32.35
C ARG A 10 42.18 -13.32 -31.29
N SER A 11 41.91 -12.98 -30.04
CA SER A 11 42.63 -13.50 -28.90
C SER A 11 41.65 -14.32 -28.04
N ARG A 12 41.72 -15.62 -28.18
CA ARG A 12 41.19 -16.61 -27.25
C ARG A 12 42.21 -16.74 -26.11
N SER A 13 41.84 -16.37 -24.90
CA SER A 13 42.56 -16.82 -23.71
C SER A 13 41.94 -18.15 -23.27
N ALA A 14 42.63 -19.22 -23.57
CA ALA A 14 42.36 -20.51 -23.00
C ALA A 14 42.98 -20.56 -21.60
N LEU A 15 42.18 -20.67 -20.56
CA LEU A 15 42.66 -21.10 -19.25
C LEU A 15 42.76 -22.65 -19.29
N ALA A 16 43.96 -23.08 -19.22
CA ALA A 16 44.29 -24.51 -19.09
C ALA A 16 43.86 -25.00 -17.71
N SER A 17 43.01 -26.01 -17.70
CA SER A 17 42.75 -26.84 -16.52
C SER A 17 43.98 -27.65 -16.21
N ALA A 18 44.69 -27.35 -15.17
CA ALA A 18 45.74 -28.21 -14.62
C ALA A 18 45.08 -29.38 -13.90
N VAL A 19 45.07 -30.51 -14.53
CA VAL A 19 44.81 -31.82 -13.90
C VAL A 19 46.05 -32.17 -13.10
N LEU A 20 46.00 -32.03 -11.78
CA LEU A 20 46.98 -32.60 -10.87
C LEU A 20 46.75 -34.12 -10.81
N ALA A 21 47.61 -34.87 -11.50
CA ALA A 21 47.71 -36.28 -11.33
C ALA A 21 48.28 -36.59 -9.93
N VAL A 22 47.51 -37.31 -9.15
CA VAL A 22 47.96 -37.89 -7.88
C VAL A 22 48.88 -39.09 -8.23
N PRO A 23 50.14 -39.14 -7.75
CA PRO A 23 50.96 -40.30 -7.96
C PRO A 23 50.45 -41.49 -7.13
N ALA A 24 50.26 -42.62 -7.78
CA ALA A 24 50.01 -43.89 -7.11
C ALA A 24 51.18 -44.25 -6.18
N LEU A 25 50.92 -44.28 -4.88
CA LEU A 25 51.88 -44.73 -3.89
C LEU A 25 51.98 -46.26 -3.95
N VAL A 26 53.15 -46.75 -4.38
CA VAL A 26 53.48 -48.16 -4.34
C VAL A 26 53.64 -48.58 -2.88
N LEU A 27 52.80 -49.50 -2.41
CA LEU A 27 52.89 -50.16 -1.13
C LEU A 27 54.09 -51.11 -1.10
N GLY A 28 55.20 -50.74 -0.45
CA GLY A 28 56.24 -51.62 0.02
C GLY A 28 55.80 -52.26 1.34
N SER A 29 55.76 -53.60 1.33
CA SER A 29 55.43 -54.42 2.47
C SER A 29 56.47 -54.36 3.56
N THR A 30 56.10 -54.24 4.84
CA THR A 30 56.39 -55.17 5.95
C THR A 30 56.26 -54.45 7.32
N GLY A 31 55.38 -54.94 8.11
CA GLY A 31 55.22 -54.71 9.55
C GLY A 31 53.76 -54.98 9.97
N PRO A 32 53.54 -55.71 11.05
CA PRO A 32 52.15 -55.92 11.49
C PRO A 32 51.49 -54.59 11.80
N ALA A 33 50.52 -54.28 10.97
CA ALA A 33 49.63 -53.19 11.26
C ALA A 33 48.89 -53.48 12.58
N ALA A 34 49.13 -52.73 13.61
CA ALA A 34 48.17 -52.65 14.70
C ALA A 34 46.79 -52.43 14.04
N ALA A 35 45.89 -53.35 14.29
CA ALA A 35 44.49 -53.13 13.92
C ALA A 35 44.07 -51.78 14.48
N ALA A 36 43.76 -50.85 13.61
CA ALA A 36 43.10 -49.63 14.04
C ALA A 36 41.83 -50.07 14.76
N GLU A 37 41.70 -49.74 16.05
CA GLU A 37 40.44 -49.88 16.74
C GLU A 37 39.42 -49.14 15.90
N SER A 38 38.36 -49.81 15.46
CA SER A 38 37.27 -49.21 14.72
C SER A 38 36.54 -48.29 15.69
N GLY A 39 36.87 -47.00 15.64
CA GLY A 39 36.18 -45.97 16.40
C GLY A 39 34.67 -45.96 16.09
N ALA A 40 33.89 -45.39 16.95
CA ALA A 40 32.47 -45.19 16.70
C ALA A 40 32.29 -44.26 15.47
N ALA A 41 31.22 -44.46 14.71
CA ALA A 41 30.93 -43.58 13.59
C ALA A 41 30.60 -42.14 14.07
N PRO A 42 31.01 -41.12 13.31
CA PRO A 42 30.76 -39.72 13.69
C PRO A 42 29.31 -39.40 14.00
N VAL A 43 29.08 -38.52 14.97
CA VAL A 43 27.76 -37.96 15.28
C VAL A 43 27.58 -36.68 14.49
N LEU A 44 26.71 -36.72 13.49
CA LEU A 44 26.47 -35.65 12.56
C LEU A 44 25.46 -34.63 13.14
N ASP A 45 25.81 -33.35 13.15
CA ASP A 45 24.88 -32.26 13.52
C ASP A 45 23.87 -32.01 12.37
N THR A 46 22.81 -31.26 12.70
CA THR A 46 21.92 -30.74 11.68
C THR A 46 22.61 -29.58 10.97
N ALA A 47 22.75 -29.66 9.66
CA ALA A 47 23.34 -28.58 8.86
C ALA A 47 22.48 -27.31 8.87
N THR A 48 23.16 -26.19 8.73
CA THR A 48 22.48 -24.88 8.59
C THR A 48 22.81 -24.27 7.24
N LEU A 49 21.96 -23.38 6.75
CA LEU A 49 22.11 -22.68 5.48
C LEU A 49 22.41 -21.19 5.71
N SER A 50 23.26 -20.62 4.83
CA SER A 50 23.63 -19.21 4.83
C SER A 50 23.76 -18.71 3.37
N PRO A 51 23.17 -17.57 2.98
CA PRO A 51 22.32 -16.74 3.83
C PRO A 51 21.07 -17.47 4.30
N VAL A 52 20.30 -16.84 5.19
CA VAL A 52 19.00 -17.36 5.64
C VAL A 52 18.03 -17.31 4.47
N ALA A 53 17.31 -18.40 4.22
CA ALA A 53 16.30 -18.43 3.16
C ALA A 53 15.16 -17.43 3.43
N GLU A 54 14.70 -16.79 2.37
CA GLU A 54 13.45 -16.02 2.46
C GLU A 54 12.29 -16.94 2.85
N PRO A 55 11.44 -16.52 3.77
CA PRO A 55 10.30 -17.32 4.20
C PRO A 55 9.28 -17.45 3.05
N ASN A 56 8.75 -18.65 2.89
CA ASN A 56 7.61 -18.86 2.01
C ASN A 56 6.33 -18.34 2.71
N TYR A 57 5.86 -17.18 2.32
CA TYR A 57 4.60 -16.63 2.81
C TYR A 57 3.44 -17.29 2.07
N ASN A 58 2.71 -18.16 2.74
CA ASN A 58 1.42 -18.62 2.28
C ASN A 58 0.31 -17.87 3.02
N GLY A 59 -0.17 -16.78 2.45
CA GLY A 59 -1.24 -15.98 3.03
C GLY A 59 -2.56 -16.74 3.27
N ALA A 60 -2.74 -17.90 2.62
CA ALA A 60 -3.92 -18.74 2.81
C ALA A 60 -3.86 -19.61 4.07
N THR A 61 -2.67 -19.91 4.59
CA THR A 61 -2.52 -20.85 5.72
C THR A 61 -2.05 -20.19 7.01
N ASN A 62 -1.71 -18.91 6.99
CA ASN A 62 -1.31 -18.15 8.18
C ASN A 62 -0.20 -18.81 9.01
N THR A 63 0.59 -19.69 8.38
CA THR A 63 1.65 -20.40 9.06
C THR A 63 2.89 -19.53 9.17
N ALA A 64 3.44 -19.56 10.34
CA ALA A 64 4.54 -18.82 10.89
C ALA A 64 5.60 -18.37 9.88
N TYR A 65 5.85 -17.09 9.89
CA TYR A 65 7.00 -16.43 9.33
C TYR A 65 8.25 -16.84 10.12
N THR A 66 8.80 -17.97 9.79
CA THR A 66 10.10 -18.41 10.34
C THR A 66 11.08 -18.52 9.20
N PRO A 67 12.16 -17.73 9.20
CA PRO A 67 13.28 -17.98 8.30
C PRO A 67 13.81 -19.37 8.58
N SER A 68 13.89 -20.20 7.55
CA SER A 68 14.41 -21.53 7.70
C SER A 68 15.91 -21.51 7.48
N THR A 69 16.67 -21.69 8.56
CA THR A 69 18.08 -22.11 8.47
C THR A 69 18.21 -23.63 8.38
N THR A 70 17.08 -24.35 8.44
CA THR A 70 17.00 -25.80 8.48
C THR A 70 15.97 -26.37 7.52
N THR A 71 16.02 -27.68 7.36
CA THR A 71 15.21 -28.47 6.46
C THR A 71 13.72 -28.20 6.44
N GLY A 72 13.17 -27.99 5.28
CA GLY A 72 11.87 -28.55 4.93
C GLY A 72 10.66 -27.67 5.02
N THR A 73 10.68 -26.50 5.60
CA THR A 73 9.50 -25.61 5.69
C THR A 73 9.61 -24.35 4.84
N GLY A 74 9.98 -24.50 3.58
CA GLY A 74 9.49 -23.61 2.57
C GLY A 74 10.20 -22.29 2.33
N GLY A 75 11.43 -22.10 2.78
CA GLY A 75 12.20 -20.92 2.35
C GLY A 75 12.80 -21.11 0.93
N TRP A 76 12.68 -20.08 0.09
CA TRP A 76 13.38 -19.94 -1.17
C TRP A 76 14.53 -18.96 -1.03
N PHE A 77 15.67 -19.27 -1.66
CA PHE A 77 16.79 -18.36 -1.78
C PHE A 77 16.68 -17.62 -3.11
N ILE A 78 16.82 -16.30 -3.08
CA ILE A 78 16.91 -15.47 -4.29
C ILE A 78 18.37 -15.20 -4.69
N ASN A 79 19.31 -15.71 -3.91
CA ASN A 79 20.73 -15.66 -4.21
C ASN A 79 21.12 -16.90 -5.00
N ASP A 80 21.99 -16.73 -5.99
CA ASP A 80 22.50 -17.84 -6.83
C ASP A 80 23.36 -18.85 -6.07
N GLU A 81 23.81 -18.49 -4.87
CA GLU A 81 24.67 -19.31 -4.03
C GLU A 81 24.12 -19.47 -2.61
N VAL A 82 24.08 -20.70 -2.12
CA VAL A 82 23.71 -21.02 -0.74
C VAL A 82 24.79 -21.87 -0.12
N THR A 83 25.34 -21.43 0.99
CA THR A 83 26.37 -22.18 1.73
C THR A 83 25.72 -23.12 2.75
N LEU A 84 26.02 -24.40 2.64
CA LEU A 84 25.67 -25.42 3.62
C LEU A 84 26.80 -25.48 4.66
N ASN A 85 26.49 -25.21 5.92
CA ASN A 85 27.41 -25.31 7.04
C ASN A 85 27.25 -26.68 7.69
N LEU A 86 28.31 -27.46 7.72
CA LEU A 86 28.36 -28.83 8.19
C LEU A 86 29.18 -28.90 9.48
N SER A 87 28.76 -29.74 10.43
CA SER A 87 29.54 -30.06 11.60
C SER A 87 29.21 -31.47 12.11
N ALA A 88 30.18 -32.12 12.69
CA ALA A 88 30.05 -33.41 13.34
C ALA A 88 31.07 -33.54 14.49
N THR A 89 30.80 -34.42 15.42
CA THR A 89 31.74 -34.82 16.49
C THR A 89 32.05 -36.28 16.39
N ASP A 90 33.27 -36.67 16.78
CA ASP A 90 33.76 -38.02 16.75
C ASP A 90 34.64 -38.27 17.98
N ASP A 91 34.90 -39.55 18.35
CA ASP A 91 35.82 -39.88 19.43
C ASP A 91 37.30 -39.71 18.99
N ASP A 92 37.58 -39.85 17.68
CA ASP A 92 38.91 -39.61 17.10
C ASP A 92 38.98 -38.25 16.38
N ALA A 93 38.57 -38.18 15.13
CA ALA A 93 38.50 -36.93 14.34
C ALA A 93 37.63 -37.12 13.12
N VAL A 94 36.76 -36.14 12.85
CA VAL A 94 36.01 -36.07 11.58
C VAL A 94 36.95 -35.68 10.45
N ALA A 95 37.12 -36.55 9.45
CA ALA A 95 38.03 -36.34 8.32
C ALA A 95 37.38 -35.56 7.16
N SER A 96 36.12 -35.89 6.86
CA SER A 96 35.43 -35.27 5.73
C SER A 96 33.91 -35.38 5.86
N PHE A 97 33.22 -34.63 4.97
CA PHE A 97 31.77 -34.75 4.74
C PHE A 97 31.54 -35.17 3.29
N LEU A 98 30.66 -36.16 3.08
CA LEU A 98 30.18 -36.54 1.77
C LEU A 98 28.83 -35.86 1.51
N VAL A 99 28.77 -34.99 0.49
CA VAL A 99 27.61 -34.19 0.16
C VAL A 99 27.06 -34.57 -1.22
N THR A 100 25.76 -34.83 -1.29
CA THR A 100 25.04 -35.12 -2.54
C THR A 100 23.89 -34.18 -2.71
N VAL A 101 23.82 -33.44 -3.83
CA VAL A 101 22.74 -32.49 -4.13
C VAL A 101 21.80 -33.10 -5.17
N GLY A 102 20.58 -33.42 -4.78
CA GLY A 102 19.59 -34.03 -5.68
C GLY A 102 20.12 -35.34 -6.29
N THR A 103 20.30 -35.34 -7.60
CA THR A 103 20.85 -36.48 -8.38
C THR A 103 22.31 -36.30 -8.77
N ASP A 104 22.97 -35.23 -8.31
CA ASP A 104 24.36 -34.96 -8.62
C ASP A 104 25.28 -36.04 -7.99
N ALA A 105 26.50 -36.19 -8.52
CA ALA A 105 27.49 -37.05 -7.92
C ALA A 105 27.90 -36.57 -6.52
N ALA A 106 28.14 -37.49 -5.61
CA ALA A 106 28.62 -37.19 -4.28
C ALA A 106 29.98 -36.47 -4.30
N VAL A 107 30.14 -35.44 -3.52
CA VAL A 107 31.35 -34.63 -3.37
C VAL A 107 31.90 -34.81 -1.96
N THR A 108 33.19 -35.15 -1.85
CA THR A 108 33.90 -35.21 -0.59
C THR A 108 34.44 -33.83 -0.24
N VAL A 109 34.04 -33.32 0.91
CA VAL A 109 34.44 -32.01 1.45
C VAL A 109 35.32 -32.25 2.67
N PRO A 110 36.60 -31.86 2.65
CA PRO A 110 37.48 -32.05 3.79
C PRO A 110 36.98 -31.31 5.02
N ALA A 111 37.04 -31.95 6.18
CA ALA A 111 36.69 -31.27 7.43
C ALA A 111 37.85 -30.39 7.94
N VAL A 112 37.51 -29.26 8.52
CA VAL A 112 38.41 -28.41 9.31
C VAL A 112 38.33 -28.91 10.75
N PRO A 113 39.40 -29.51 11.31
CA PRO A 113 39.36 -30.11 12.64
C PRO A 113 39.37 -29.02 13.74
N ASN A 114 38.65 -29.32 14.82
CA ASN A 114 38.69 -28.56 16.07
C ASN A 114 38.50 -29.53 17.24
N GLY A 115 39.59 -30.13 17.72
CA GLY A 115 39.54 -31.23 18.65
C GLY A 115 38.82 -32.46 18.04
N ASN A 116 37.85 -33.00 18.76
CA ASN A 116 37.00 -34.09 18.31
C ASN A 116 35.84 -33.61 17.39
N ARG A 117 35.77 -32.33 17.05
CA ARG A 117 34.78 -31.75 16.16
C ARG A 117 35.40 -31.43 14.78
N GLY A 118 34.69 -31.75 13.73
CA GLY A 118 35.02 -31.32 12.36
C GLY A 118 33.93 -30.42 11.81
N THR A 119 34.32 -29.38 11.05
CA THR A 119 33.41 -28.48 10.36
C THR A 119 33.77 -28.38 8.89
N ALA A 120 32.79 -28.12 8.03
CA ALA A 120 33.02 -27.81 6.61
C ALA A 120 31.93 -26.91 6.07
N THR A 121 32.21 -26.32 4.92
CA THR A 121 31.21 -25.57 4.15
C THR A 121 31.15 -26.15 2.73
N TYR A 122 29.93 -26.20 2.20
CA TYR A 122 29.68 -26.60 0.81
C TYR A 122 28.74 -25.62 0.15
N VAL A 123 29.06 -25.10 -1.04
CA VAL A 123 28.26 -24.11 -1.76
C VAL A 123 27.38 -24.80 -2.80
N VAL A 124 26.07 -24.65 -2.67
CA VAL A 124 25.06 -25.07 -3.65
C VAL A 124 24.74 -23.90 -4.56
N ARG A 125 24.74 -24.11 -5.89
CA ARG A 125 24.57 -23.05 -6.89
C ARG A 125 23.46 -23.33 -7.87
N GLY A 126 22.93 -22.24 -8.45
CA GLY A 126 21.96 -22.24 -9.55
C GLY A 126 20.55 -22.57 -9.13
N ASP A 127 19.57 -22.09 -9.91
CA ASP A 127 18.14 -22.32 -9.66
C ASP A 127 17.84 -23.81 -9.51
N ARG A 128 17.26 -24.18 -8.39
CA ARG A 128 16.94 -25.57 -8.06
C ARG A 128 15.96 -25.72 -6.93
N ASN A 129 15.28 -26.85 -6.90
CA ASN A 129 14.53 -27.34 -5.75
C ASN A 129 15.05 -28.74 -5.44
N SER A 130 16.05 -28.88 -4.57
CA SER A 130 16.79 -30.10 -4.35
C SER A 130 16.91 -30.46 -2.88
N THR A 131 16.89 -31.74 -2.60
CA THR A 131 17.30 -32.29 -1.30
C THR A 131 18.79 -32.51 -1.30
N VAL A 132 19.51 -31.98 -0.33
CA VAL A 132 20.93 -32.23 -0.10
C VAL A 132 21.04 -33.26 0.98
N ARG A 133 21.71 -34.39 0.62
CA ARG A 133 22.05 -35.46 1.54
C ARG A 133 23.53 -35.33 1.96
N TYR A 134 23.81 -35.46 3.24
CA TYR A 134 25.16 -35.35 3.76
C TYR A 134 25.46 -36.38 4.84
N VAL A 135 26.74 -36.76 4.94
CA VAL A 135 27.27 -37.79 5.84
C VAL A 135 28.63 -37.29 6.35
N ALA A 136 28.95 -37.46 7.62
CA ALA A 136 30.29 -37.24 8.12
C ALA A 136 31.08 -38.58 8.05
N VAL A 137 32.39 -38.50 7.78
CA VAL A 137 33.29 -39.65 7.68
C VAL A 137 34.53 -39.36 8.56
N ASP A 138 34.92 -40.30 9.41
CA ASP A 138 36.13 -40.22 10.23
C ASP A 138 37.40 -40.62 9.43
N ALA A 139 38.54 -40.58 10.09
CA ALA A 139 39.81 -40.94 9.50
C ALA A 139 39.95 -42.46 9.23
N ALA A 140 39.20 -43.30 9.93
CA ALA A 140 39.15 -44.76 9.73
C ALA A 140 38.20 -45.17 8.60
N GLY A 141 37.35 -44.23 8.11
CA GLY A 141 36.38 -44.49 7.04
C GLY A 141 34.99 -44.84 7.55
N ASN A 142 34.72 -44.77 8.86
CA ASN A 142 33.37 -44.97 9.38
C ASN A 142 32.50 -43.78 9.04
N ALA A 143 31.26 -44.04 8.66
CA ALA A 143 30.34 -43.01 8.20
C ALA A 143 29.16 -42.86 9.14
N SER A 144 28.77 -41.61 9.44
CA SER A 144 27.58 -41.32 10.21
C SER A 144 26.29 -41.76 9.52
N ALA A 145 25.20 -41.84 10.23
CA ALA A 145 23.88 -41.86 9.60
C ALA A 145 23.70 -40.60 8.74
N ALA A 146 23.11 -40.78 7.55
CA ALA A 146 22.89 -39.66 6.64
C ALA A 146 21.80 -38.72 7.16
N LYS A 147 22.00 -37.42 7.00
CA LYS A 147 20.95 -36.39 7.17
C LYS A 147 20.65 -35.73 5.83
N THR A 148 19.54 -35.04 5.77
CA THR A 148 19.10 -34.31 4.58
C THR A 148 18.64 -32.90 4.95
N ILE A 149 18.81 -31.96 3.99
CA ILE A 149 18.29 -30.59 4.07
C ILE A 149 17.80 -30.19 2.69
N SER A 150 16.70 -29.43 2.64
CA SER A 150 16.20 -28.91 1.37
C SER A 150 16.87 -27.59 1.02
N VAL A 151 17.35 -27.45 -0.21
CA VAL A 151 17.88 -26.21 -0.77
C VAL A 151 17.05 -25.85 -1.99
N ARG A 152 16.42 -24.67 -1.94
CA ARG A 152 15.54 -24.13 -2.98
C ARG A 152 16.06 -22.77 -3.41
N ILE A 153 16.52 -22.66 -4.64
CA ILE A 153 17.09 -21.45 -5.23
C ILE A 153 16.24 -21.09 -6.44
N ASP A 154 15.77 -19.85 -6.47
CA ASP A 154 15.05 -19.25 -7.59
C ASP A 154 15.48 -17.80 -7.74
N THR A 155 16.22 -17.52 -8.80
CA THR A 155 16.77 -16.17 -9.08
C THR A 155 16.04 -15.47 -10.23
N LYS A 156 15.06 -16.14 -10.85
CA LYS A 156 14.41 -15.67 -12.07
C LYS A 156 13.03 -15.10 -11.78
N PRO A 157 12.77 -13.87 -12.18
CA PRO A 157 11.42 -13.32 -12.06
C PRO A 157 10.44 -13.98 -13.04
N PRO A 158 9.13 -13.99 -12.71
CA PRO A 158 8.10 -14.46 -13.63
C PRO A 158 8.02 -13.59 -14.88
N VAL A 159 7.53 -14.16 -15.97
CA VAL A 159 7.49 -13.57 -17.32
C VAL A 159 6.04 -13.26 -17.72
N ALA A 160 5.80 -12.06 -18.28
CA ALA A 160 4.54 -11.69 -18.92
C ALA A 160 4.69 -11.62 -20.45
N ALA A 161 3.64 -12.03 -21.16
CA ALA A 161 3.51 -11.86 -22.61
C ALA A 161 2.05 -11.53 -22.98
N TRP A 162 1.87 -10.79 -24.08
CA TRP A 162 0.56 -10.41 -24.60
C TRP A 162 0.32 -11.01 -26.00
N PRO A 163 0.00 -12.31 -26.08
CA PRO A 163 -0.13 -13.01 -27.35
C PRO A 163 -1.29 -12.46 -28.23
N GLY A 164 -2.28 -11.83 -27.62
CA GLY A 164 -3.41 -11.22 -28.31
C GLY A 164 -3.16 -9.81 -28.86
N VAL A 165 -1.97 -9.22 -28.59
CA VAL A 165 -1.60 -7.89 -29.12
C VAL A 165 -0.62 -8.07 -30.28
N SER A 166 -1.16 -8.48 -31.43
CA SER A 166 -0.35 -8.69 -32.63
C SER A 166 0.01 -7.36 -33.29
N GLY A 167 1.30 -7.17 -33.60
CA GLY A 167 1.78 -5.93 -34.21
C GLY A 167 1.53 -4.65 -33.39
N GLY A 168 1.26 -4.82 -32.09
CA GLY A 168 1.03 -3.68 -31.20
C GLY A 168 -0.30 -2.97 -31.37
N LYS A 169 -1.24 -3.51 -32.15
CA LYS A 169 -2.56 -2.90 -32.40
C LYS A 169 -3.68 -3.78 -31.83
N VAL A 170 -4.70 -3.14 -31.31
CA VAL A 170 -5.88 -3.78 -30.73
C VAL A 170 -7.12 -3.06 -31.23
N ALA A 171 -8.06 -3.78 -31.78
CA ALA A 171 -9.35 -3.23 -32.20
C ALA A 171 -10.15 -2.77 -30.99
N HIS A 172 -10.79 -1.61 -31.04
CA HIS A 172 -11.59 -1.08 -29.93
C HIS A 172 -12.75 -2.00 -29.55
N SER A 173 -13.28 -2.76 -30.50
CA SER A 173 -14.33 -3.77 -30.30
C SER A 173 -13.82 -5.12 -29.77
N ALA A 174 -12.51 -5.30 -29.66
CA ALA A 174 -11.91 -6.57 -29.23
C ALA A 174 -12.41 -7.01 -27.85
N ALA A 175 -12.47 -8.33 -27.64
CA ALA A 175 -12.83 -8.88 -26.34
C ALA A 175 -11.72 -8.63 -25.32
N ALA A 176 -12.10 -8.35 -24.07
CA ALA A 176 -11.18 -8.09 -22.99
C ALA A 176 -10.12 -9.21 -22.80
N ALA A 177 -10.48 -10.46 -22.97
CA ALA A 177 -9.56 -11.60 -22.90
C ALA A 177 -8.41 -11.53 -23.94
N SER A 178 -8.61 -10.84 -25.08
CA SER A 178 -7.61 -10.77 -26.15
C SER A 178 -6.37 -9.98 -25.77
N ILE A 179 -6.47 -9.06 -24.81
CA ILE A 179 -5.35 -8.25 -24.36
C ILE A 179 -4.86 -8.63 -22.95
N THR A 180 -5.42 -9.70 -22.37
CA THR A 180 -4.97 -10.19 -21.06
C THR A 180 -3.58 -10.84 -21.18
N PRO A 181 -2.60 -10.47 -20.35
CA PRO A 181 -1.27 -11.08 -20.41
C PRO A 181 -1.30 -12.54 -19.97
N THR A 182 -0.55 -13.39 -20.67
CA THR A 182 -0.12 -14.67 -20.13
C THR A 182 1.03 -14.48 -19.16
N ARG A 183 1.09 -15.31 -18.14
CA ARG A 183 2.06 -15.19 -17.04
C ARG A 183 2.62 -16.55 -16.70
N THR A 184 3.92 -16.66 -16.64
CA THR A 184 4.62 -17.91 -16.34
C THR A 184 5.81 -17.65 -15.44
N ASP A 185 6.08 -18.56 -14.54
CA ASP A 185 7.33 -18.60 -13.77
C ASP A 185 8.30 -19.58 -14.44
N PRO A 186 9.56 -19.17 -14.77
CA PRO A 186 10.54 -20.05 -15.40
C PRO A 186 10.93 -21.21 -14.50
N THR A 187 10.99 -22.44 -15.05
CA THR A 187 11.41 -23.63 -14.30
C THR A 187 12.91 -23.89 -14.43
N PRO A 188 13.59 -24.38 -13.37
CA PRO A 188 13.08 -24.60 -12.02
C PRO A 188 12.85 -23.30 -11.32
N GLY A 189 11.69 -23.13 -10.66
CA GLY A 189 11.29 -21.91 -10.01
C GLY A 189 10.39 -22.17 -8.81
N SER A 190 10.10 -21.12 -8.08
CA SER A 190 9.29 -21.16 -6.88
C SER A 190 7.80 -21.32 -7.17
N GLY A 191 7.41 -21.10 -8.42
CA GLY A 191 6.03 -21.09 -8.87
C GLY A 191 5.33 -19.78 -8.55
N GLY A 192 4.17 -19.60 -9.21
CA GLY A 192 3.42 -18.39 -9.16
C GLY A 192 3.89 -17.35 -10.19
N ALA A 193 2.99 -16.53 -10.65
CA ALA A 193 3.27 -15.36 -11.49
C ALA A 193 2.15 -14.36 -11.18
N ALA A 194 2.09 -13.93 -9.92
CA ALA A 194 1.03 -13.06 -9.45
C ALA A 194 1.20 -11.65 -10.01
N VAL A 195 0.10 -11.04 -10.44
CA VAL A 195 0.09 -9.60 -10.75
C VAL A 195 0.13 -8.87 -9.40
N ARG A 196 1.14 -8.01 -9.26
CA ARG A 196 1.34 -7.21 -8.05
C ARG A 196 0.70 -5.84 -8.22
N ASP A 197 1.00 -5.20 -9.35
CA ASP A 197 0.47 -3.88 -9.68
C ASP A 197 0.18 -3.76 -11.17
N MET A 198 -0.74 -2.87 -11.52
CA MET A 198 -1.11 -2.62 -12.89
C MET A 198 -1.44 -1.15 -13.13
N TRP A 199 -0.92 -0.58 -14.22
CA TRP A 199 -1.16 0.79 -14.63
C TRP A 199 -1.53 0.87 -16.10
N ILE A 200 -2.53 1.68 -16.41
CA ILE A 200 -2.84 2.12 -17.76
C ILE A 200 -2.55 3.62 -17.85
N ASP A 201 -1.69 4.01 -18.80
CA ASP A 201 -1.28 5.40 -19.02
C ASP A 201 -0.79 6.10 -17.74
N GLY A 202 -0.02 5.36 -16.95
CA GLY A 202 0.51 5.83 -15.68
C GLY A 202 -0.52 5.96 -14.55
N LYS A 203 -1.77 5.57 -14.78
CA LYS A 203 -2.80 5.50 -13.75
C LYS A 203 -2.94 4.06 -13.27
N TRP A 204 -2.89 3.87 -11.98
CA TRP A 204 -3.21 2.57 -11.38
C TRP A 204 -4.62 2.16 -11.77
N THR A 205 -4.80 0.92 -12.17
CA THR A 205 -6.08 0.42 -12.67
C THR A 205 -6.33 -1.02 -12.26
N TYR A 206 -7.59 -1.37 -12.18
CA TYR A 206 -8.13 -2.69 -11.89
C TYR A 206 -9.57 -2.74 -12.43
N PRO A 207 -10.13 -3.88 -12.81
CA PRO A 207 -9.64 -5.25 -12.74
C PRO A 207 -9.10 -5.80 -14.07
N LEU A 208 -8.50 -7.00 -14.02
CA LEU A 208 -8.35 -7.87 -15.19
C LEU A 208 -9.65 -8.65 -15.44
N PRO A 209 -10.01 -8.91 -16.69
CA PRO A 209 -9.34 -8.48 -17.93
C PRO A 209 -9.66 -7.02 -18.28
N LEU A 210 -8.69 -6.29 -18.86
CA LEU A 210 -8.91 -4.94 -19.35
C LEU A 210 -9.78 -4.97 -20.61
N ASP A 211 -10.93 -4.25 -20.60
CA ASP A 211 -11.79 -4.11 -21.78
C ASP A 211 -11.25 -2.97 -22.67
N PRO A 212 -10.81 -3.25 -23.90
CA PRO A 212 -10.37 -2.22 -24.86
C PRO A 212 -11.37 -1.07 -25.04
N ALA A 213 -12.66 -1.37 -24.97
CA ALA A 213 -13.70 -0.36 -25.09
C ALA A 213 -13.76 0.67 -23.96
N THR A 214 -13.03 0.46 -22.87
CA THR A 214 -12.90 1.43 -21.79
C THR A 214 -11.78 2.44 -22.00
N LEU A 215 -10.92 2.22 -23.00
CA LEU A 215 -9.82 3.11 -23.39
C LEU A 215 -10.28 4.05 -24.50
N SER A 216 -9.49 5.06 -24.81
CA SER A 216 -9.71 5.87 -26.03
C SER A 216 -9.04 5.22 -27.24
N VAL A 217 -9.42 5.63 -28.45
CA VAL A 217 -8.60 5.34 -29.63
C VAL A 217 -7.28 6.07 -29.51
N GLY A 218 -6.18 5.42 -29.89
CA GLY A 218 -4.83 5.98 -29.82
C GLY A 218 -3.85 5.10 -29.07
N VAL A 219 -2.73 5.69 -28.65
CA VAL A 219 -1.63 4.97 -28.01
C VAL A 219 -1.81 4.90 -26.50
N HIS A 220 -1.61 3.72 -25.96
CA HIS A 220 -1.71 3.42 -24.54
C HIS A 220 -0.48 2.68 -24.06
N THR A 221 -0.20 2.82 -22.76
CA THR A 221 0.79 2.02 -22.05
C THR A 221 0.10 1.18 -20.98
N TRP A 222 0.41 -0.11 -20.97
CA TRP A 222 -0.04 -1.02 -19.93
C TRP A 222 1.16 -1.60 -19.18
N ALA A 223 1.37 -1.15 -17.97
CA ALA A 223 2.42 -1.66 -17.11
C ALA A 223 1.86 -2.68 -16.11
N VAL A 224 2.55 -3.80 -15.96
CA VAL A 224 2.22 -4.89 -15.03
C VAL A 224 3.47 -5.27 -14.27
N THR A 225 3.41 -5.27 -12.94
CA THR A 225 4.45 -5.86 -12.10
C THR A 225 4.02 -7.27 -11.71
N LEU A 226 4.90 -8.23 -11.93
CA LEU A 226 4.72 -9.63 -11.54
C LEU A 226 5.66 -9.99 -10.40
N GLY A 227 5.25 -10.94 -9.57
CA GLY A 227 6.08 -11.55 -8.54
C GLY A 227 5.82 -13.06 -8.42
N ASP A 228 6.87 -13.82 -8.05
CA ASP A 228 6.80 -15.25 -7.77
C ASP A 228 6.74 -15.56 -6.26
N ALA A 229 6.76 -16.84 -5.91
CA ALA A 229 6.75 -17.27 -4.51
C ALA A 229 8.12 -17.14 -3.82
N ALA A 230 9.22 -16.99 -4.56
CA ALA A 230 10.53 -16.71 -4.02
C ALA A 230 10.73 -15.21 -3.69
N GLY A 231 9.93 -14.33 -4.28
CA GLY A 231 10.04 -12.88 -4.14
C GLY A 231 10.80 -12.20 -5.29
N ASN A 232 11.07 -12.91 -6.41
CA ASN A 232 11.58 -12.25 -7.60
C ASN A 232 10.44 -11.50 -8.29
N GLY A 233 10.72 -10.33 -8.83
CA GLY A 233 9.73 -9.53 -9.53
C GLY A 233 10.26 -8.86 -10.79
N ALA A 234 9.36 -8.59 -11.73
CA ALA A 234 9.66 -7.81 -12.93
C ALA A 234 8.46 -6.94 -13.31
N LYS A 235 8.77 -5.72 -13.76
CA LYS A 235 7.79 -4.80 -14.34
C LYS A 235 7.86 -4.88 -15.86
N TYR A 236 6.74 -5.21 -16.46
CA TYR A 236 6.55 -5.25 -17.90
C TYR A 236 5.70 -4.06 -18.31
N THR A 237 6.11 -3.32 -19.31
CA THR A 237 5.32 -2.23 -19.90
C THR A 237 5.10 -2.52 -21.38
N LEU A 238 3.83 -2.78 -21.73
CA LEU A 238 3.38 -2.90 -23.10
C LEU A 238 2.96 -1.51 -23.60
N THR A 239 3.52 -1.06 -24.71
CA THR A 239 3.00 0.06 -25.50
C THR A 239 2.21 -0.49 -26.68
N PHE A 240 0.94 -0.11 -26.81
CA PHE A 240 0.04 -0.59 -27.85
C PHE A 240 -0.90 0.52 -28.32
N GLN A 241 -1.54 0.31 -29.46
CA GLN A 241 -2.47 1.25 -30.04
C GLN A 241 -3.88 0.64 -30.12
N ILE A 242 -4.86 1.32 -29.56
CA ILE A 242 -6.28 1.04 -29.83
C ILE A 242 -6.63 1.66 -31.17
N THR A 243 -7.13 0.81 -32.07
CA THR A 243 -7.60 1.21 -33.40
C THR A 243 -9.10 1.08 -33.49
N THR A 244 -9.74 1.85 -34.38
CA THR A 244 -11.17 1.75 -34.63
C THR A 244 -11.47 1.73 -36.14
N SER A 245 -12.65 1.25 -36.49
CA SER A 245 -13.20 1.22 -37.82
C SER A 245 -14.73 1.35 -37.77
N VAL A 246 -15.40 1.61 -38.86
CA VAL A 246 -16.88 1.57 -38.89
C VAL A 246 -17.41 0.20 -38.42
N GLY A 247 -16.69 -0.89 -38.74
CA GLY A 247 -16.98 -2.22 -38.24
C GLY A 247 -16.87 -2.37 -36.74
N ASP A 248 -15.82 -1.77 -36.14
CA ASP A 248 -15.62 -1.78 -34.68
C ASP A 248 -16.72 -1.00 -33.97
N VAL A 249 -17.04 0.19 -34.43
CA VAL A 249 -18.15 1.00 -33.89
C VAL A 249 -19.47 0.25 -33.95
N ARG A 250 -19.72 -0.45 -35.08
CA ARG A 250 -20.91 -1.31 -35.26
C ARG A 250 -20.94 -2.43 -34.23
N ALA A 251 -19.83 -3.13 -34.00
CA ALA A 251 -19.72 -4.21 -33.03
C ALA A 251 -19.94 -3.69 -31.60
N LEU A 252 -19.43 -2.51 -31.27
CA LEU A 252 -19.66 -1.87 -29.98
C LEU A 252 -21.13 -1.53 -29.75
N VAL A 253 -21.82 -0.93 -30.75
CA VAL A 253 -23.27 -0.66 -30.67
C VAL A 253 -24.05 -1.94 -30.43
N GLN A 254 -23.76 -3.00 -31.19
CA GLN A 254 -24.42 -4.30 -31.04
C GLN A 254 -24.18 -4.90 -29.64
N ARG A 255 -22.95 -4.81 -29.12
CA ARG A 255 -22.60 -5.27 -27.79
C ARG A 255 -23.40 -4.51 -26.72
N TYR A 256 -23.54 -3.20 -26.84
CA TYR A 256 -24.27 -2.38 -25.87
C TYR A 256 -25.78 -2.58 -25.92
N VAL A 257 -26.33 -2.84 -27.10
CA VAL A 257 -27.74 -3.23 -27.28
C VAL A 257 -28.00 -4.61 -26.65
N SER A 258 -27.14 -5.59 -26.94
CA SER A 258 -27.25 -6.95 -26.38
C SER A 258 -27.13 -6.97 -24.86
N ALA A 259 -26.33 -6.06 -24.30
CA ALA A 259 -26.19 -5.87 -22.85
C ALA A 259 -27.35 -5.05 -22.22
N GLY A 260 -28.36 -4.65 -23.01
CA GLY A 260 -29.48 -3.83 -22.53
C GLY A 260 -29.09 -2.40 -22.10
N LYS A 261 -27.90 -1.92 -22.48
CA LYS A 261 -27.41 -0.57 -22.15
C LYS A 261 -27.88 0.48 -23.13
N VAL A 262 -28.23 0.08 -24.33
CA VAL A 262 -28.85 0.90 -25.40
C VAL A 262 -30.14 0.18 -25.82
N SER A 263 -31.25 0.91 -25.95
CA SER A 263 -32.51 0.32 -26.40
C SER A 263 -32.40 -0.17 -27.85
N ALA A 264 -33.11 -1.23 -28.21
CA ALA A 264 -33.11 -1.79 -29.58
C ALA A 264 -33.39 -0.69 -30.60
N SER A 265 -34.43 0.13 -30.40
CA SER A 265 -34.82 1.21 -31.33
C SER A 265 -33.70 2.25 -31.51
N ASN A 266 -32.98 2.62 -30.44
CA ASN A 266 -31.83 3.53 -30.55
C ASN A 266 -30.64 2.84 -31.21
N GLY A 267 -30.43 1.55 -30.93
CA GLY A 267 -29.43 0.73 -31.60
C GLY A 267 -29.67 0.68 -33.13
N ASP A 268 -30.89 0.40 -33.56
CA ASP A 268 -31.25 0.37 -34.98
C ASP A 268 -30.98 1.71 -35.68
N ARG A 269 -31.32 2.82 -35.04
CA ARG A 269 -31.01 4.18 -35.55
C ARG A 269 -29.52 4.44 -35.67
N LEU A 270 -28.71 4.03 -34.67
CA LEU A 270 -27.26 4.14 -34.70
C LEU A 270 -26.66 3.25 -35.81
N LEU A 271 -27.13 2.01 -35.95
CA LEU A 271 -26.66 1.06 -36.96
C LEU A 271 -27.01 1.51 -38.36
N ALA A 272 -28.15 2.15 -38.58
CA ALA A 272 -28.54 2.72 -39.87
C ALA A 272 -27.53 3.80 -40.34
N LEU A 273 -27.11 4.69 -39.44
CA LEU A 273 -26.08 5.70 -39.74
C LEU A 273 -24.72 5.08 -40.07
N LEU A 274 -24.35 3.98 -39.43
CA LEU A 274 -23.10 3.26 -39.73
C LEU A 274 -23.20 2.54 -41.08
N THR A 275 -24.40 2.11 -41.50
CA THR A 275 -24.62 1.57 -42.83
C THR A 275 -24.50 2.67 -43.94
N GLU A 276 -24.97 3.87 -43.65
CA GLU A 276 -24.72 5.02 -44.54
C GLU A 276 -23.23 5.38 -44.64
N ALA A 277 -22.48 5.21 -43.51
CA ALA A 277 -21.04 5.47 -43.45
C ALA A 277 -20.22 4.47 -44.31
N ASP A 278 -20.73 3.27 -44.60
CA ASP A 278 -20.06 2.30 -45.48
C ASP A 278 -19.85 2.81 -46.91
N ALA A 279 -20.56 3.85 -47.33
CA ALA A 279 -20.40 4.48 -48.63
C ALA A 279 -19.06 5.23 -48.84
N GLY A 280 -18.35 5.55 -47.77
CA GLY A 280 -17.08 6.29 -47.79
C GLY A 280 -17.23 7.78 -48.14
N GLY A 281 -16.11 8.49 -48.23
CA GLY A 281 -16.01 9.89 -48.58
C GLY A 281 -16.90 10.84 -47.76
N ASP A 282 -17.40 11.91 -48.38
CA ASP A 282 -18.21 12.93 -47.70
C ASP A 282 -19.51 12.39 -47.10
N ALA A 283 -20.09 11.32 -47.72
CA ALA A 283 -21.25 10.66 -47.18
C ALA A 283 -20.94 10.01 -45.80
N ALA A 284 -19.81 9.32 -45.69
CA ALA A 284 -19.37 8.73 -44.42
C ALA A 284 -19.09 9.82 -43.40
N VAL A 285 -18.44 10.91 -43.74
CA VAL A 285 -18.20 12.05 -42.85
C VAL A 285 -19.51 12.59 -42.30
N SER A 286 -20.53 12.78 -43.17
CA SER A 286 -21.84 13.26 -42.75
C SER A 286 -22.56 12.25 -41.83
N ALA A 287 -22.54 10.98 -42.19
CA ALA A 287 -23.19 9.90 -41.44
C ALA A 287 -22.54 9.71 -40.04
N LEU A 288 -21.22 9.67 -39.97
CA LEU A 288 -20.47 9.54 -38.68
C LEU A 288 -20.64 10.77 -37.78
N THR A 289 -20.74 11.97 -38.38
CA THR A 289 -21.04 13.18 -37.59
C THR A 289 -22.43 13.11 -36.98
N ARG A 290 -23.43 12.65 -37.71
CA ARG A 290 -24.80 12.44 -37.24
C ARG A 290 -24.84 11.31 -36.20
N PHE A 291 -24.08 10.24 -36.41
CA PHE A 291 -23.92 9.14 -35.48
C PHE A 291 -23.39 9.62 -34.13
N GLY A 292 -22.28 10.37 -34.11
CA GLY A 292 -21.71 10.90 -32.84
C GLY A 292 -22.70 11.78 -32.08
N ARG A 293 -23.46 12.64 -32.77
CA ARG A 293 -24.53 13.43 -32.15
C ARG A 293 -25.65 12.58 -31.54
N LEU A 294 -26.10 11.58 -32.29
CA LEU A 294 -27.15 10.67 -31.81
C LEU A 294 -26.65 9.84 -30.62
N ALA A 295 -25.44 9.28 -30.71
CA ALA A 295 -24.86 8.51 -29.63
C ALA A 295 -24.73 9.32 -28.33
N ALA A 296 -24.32 10.60 -28.44
CA ALA A 296 -24.26 11.52 -27.32
C ALA A 296 -25.61 11.75 -26.63
N GLN A 297 -26.72 11.60 -27.37
CA GLN A 297 -28.08 11.82 -26.85
C GLN A 297 -28.73 10.55 -26.29
N VAL A 298 -28.46 9.38 -26.86
CA VAL A 298 -29.23 8.15 -26.60
C VAL A 298 -28.44 7.08 -25.86
N VAL A 299 -27.12 7.24 -25.70
CA VAL A 299 -26.27 6.33 -24.93
C VAL A 299 -26.04 6.92 -23.54
N PRO A 300 -26.22 6.13 -22.47
CA PRO A 300 -25.97 6.61 -21.12
C PRO A 300 -24.55 7.19 -20.93
N GLU A 301 -24.40 8.18 -20.06
CA GLU A 301 -23.09 8.76 -19.73
C GLU A 301 -22.09 7.71 -19.26
N GLY A 302 -20.81 7.94 -19.57
CA GLY A 302 -19.70 7.07 -19.22
C GLY A 302 -18.96 6.52 -20.45
N HIS A 303 -18.09 5.55 -20.21
CA HIS A 303 -17.18 5.01 -21.22
C HIS A 303 -17.85 4.54 -22.52
N MET A 304 -19.07 3.98 -22.46
CA MET A 304 -19.80 3.50 -23.63
C MET A 304 -20.15 4.63 -24.61
N ARG A 305 -20.68 5.75 -24.07
CA ARG A 305 -20.97 6.94 -24.88
C ARG A 305 -19.69 7.56 -25.41
N ASP A 306 -18.69 7.69 -24.52
CA ASP A 306 -17.40 8.29 -24.86
C ASP A 306 -16.70 7.52 -25.99
N SER A 307 -16.70 6.17 -25.93
CA SER A 307 -16.14 5.32 -26.99
C SER A 307 -16.81 5.59 -28.33
N LEU A 308 -18.14 5.48 -28.39
CA LEU A 308 -18.87 5.65 -29.65
C LEU A 308 -18.69 7.05 -30.24
N VAL A 309 -18.72 8.09 -29.39
CA VAL A 309 -18.60 9.48 -29.86
C VAL A 309 -17.17 9.77 -30.34
N LYS A 310 -16.16 9.33 -29.56
CA LYS A 310 -14.75 9.56 -29.91
C LYS A 310 -14.31 8.75 -31.12
N ASP A 311 -14.79 7.50 -31.26
CA ASP A 311 -14.51 6.68 -32.44
C ASP A 311 -15.08 7.30 -33.72
N ALA A 312 -16.32 7.78 -33.65
CA ALA A 312 -16.92 8.45 -34.79
C ALA A 312 -16.14 9.73 -35.19
N ALA A 313 -15.69 10.50 -34.19
CA ALA A 313 -14.87 11.70 -34.42
C ALA A 313 -13.52 11.32 -35.03
N TYR A 314 -12.85 10.30 -34.51
CA TYR A 314 -11.58 9.80 -35.05
C TYR A 314 -11.68 9.37 -36.48
N LEU A 315 -12.74 8.59 -36.84
CA LEU A 315 -12.97 8.17 -38.21
C LEU A 315 -13.28 9.33 -39.16
N VAL A 316 -13.97 10.37 -38.67
CA VAL A 316 -14.18 11.62 -39.46
C VAL A 316 -12.87 12.31 -39.73
N GLU A 317 -11.96 12.37 -38.77
CA GLU A 317 -10.63 12.95 -38.94
C GLU A 317 -9.81 12.17 -39.98
N GLU A 318 -9.78 10.83 -39.89
CA GLU A 318 -9.09 10.00 -40.89
C GLU A 318 -9.64 10.20 -42.30
N LEU A 319 -10.98 10.22 -42.47
CA LEU A 319 -11.64 10.47 -43.77
C LEU A 319 -11.31 11.85 -44.32
N ARG A 320 -11.00 12.81 -43.48
CA ARG A 320 -10.55 14.16 -43.85
C ARG A 320 -9.04 14.26 -44.11
N GLY A 321 -8.32 13.12 -44.02
CA GLY A 321 -6.89 13.05 -44.31
C GLY A 321 -5.98 13.43 -43.12
N VAL A 322 -6.52 13.56 -41.90
CA VAL A 322 -5.72 13.71 -40.68
C VAL A 322 -4.93 12.42 -40.46
N ARG A 323 -3.61 12.52 -40.39
CA ARG A 323 -2.75 11.39 -40.09
C ARG A 323 -2.45 11.36 -38.58
N HIS A 324 -2.81 10.27 -37.92
CA HIS A 324 -2.41 10.00 -36.55
C HIS A 324 -1.00 9.39 -36.52
N PRO A 325 -0.11 9.82 -35.60
CA PRO A 325 1.27 9.34 -35.56
C PRO A 325 1.35 7.86 -35.30
N ASP A 326 2.14 7.13 -36.07
CA ASP A 326 2.56 5.77 -35.76
C ASP A 326 3.54 5.81 -34.59
N VAL A 327 3.23 5.09 -33.52
CA VAL A 327 4.08 5.00 -32.34
C VAL A 327 4.70 3.61 -32.28
N ALA A 328 5.98 3.56 -31.91
CA ALA A 328 6.66 2.29 -31.67
C ALA A 328 5.94 1.50 -30.57
N THR A 329 5.39 0.35 -30.97
CA THR A 329 4.71 -0.58 -30.06
C THR A 329 5.68 -1.67 -29.61
N GLY A 330 5.52 -2.18 -28.39
CA GLY A 330 6.38 -3.25 -27.88
C GLY A 330 6.31 -3.41 -26.38
N VAL A 331 7.07 -4.39 -25.88
CA VAL A 331 7.19 -4.67 -24.46
C VAL A 331 8.58 -4.28 -23.98
N THR A 332 8.63 -3.46 -22.93
CA THR A 332 9.86 -3.18 -22.19
C THR A 332 9.81 -3.88 -20.85
N VAL A 333 10.96 -4.35 -20.37
CA VAL A 333 11.08 -5.07 -19.10
C VAL A 333 12.08 -4.36 -18.21
N SER A 334 11.72 -4.16 -16.96
CA SER A 334 12.63 -3.69 -15.92
C SER A 334 12.57 -4.63 -14.71
N ALA A 335 13.72 -4.91 -14.11
CA ALA A 335 13.76 -5.70 -12.88
C ALA A 335 13.05 -4.92 -11.75
N ALA A 336 12.18 -5.64 -11.03
CA ALA A 336 11.46 -5.13 -9.87
C ALA A 336 11.82 -5.96 -8.62
N ARG A 337 13.13 -6.22 -8.43
CA ARG A 337 13.61 -6.99 -7.28
C ARG A 337 13.23 -6.30 -5.98
N GLY A 338 12.67 -7.07 -5.06
CA GLY A 338 12.46 -6.65 -3.68
C GLY A 338 11.27 -5.71 -3.44
N MET A 339 10.43 -5.45 -4.45
CA MET A 339 9.21 -4.63 -4.26
C MET A 339 8.06 -5.39 -3.59
N ASP A 340 8.20 -6.71 -3.43
CA ASP A 340 7.06 -7.59 -3.21
C ASP A 340 7.03 -8.33 -1.89
N ARG A 341 8.07 -8.19 -1.07
CA ARG A 341 8.07 -8.74 0.29
C ARG A 341 8.67 -7.74 1.24
N ALA A 342 8.12 -7.66 2.43
CA ALA A 342 8.75 -6.95 3.52
C ALA A 342 10.21 -7.43 3.62
N PRO A 343 11.22 -6.53 3.61
CA PRO A 343 12.59 -6.93 3.78
C PRO A 343 12.69 -7.79 5.02
N PHE A 344 13.30 -8.99 4.85
CA PHE A 344 13.41 -9.91 5.96
C PHE A 344 14.28 -9.29 7.05
N ARG A 345 13.67 -9.01 8.18
CA ARG A 345 14.35 -8.52 9.36
C ARG A 345 13.57 -8.95 10.59
N LEU A 346 14.21 -9.77 11.44
CA LEU A 346 13.64 -10.12 12.74
C LEU A 346 13.96 -9.03 13.78
N PRO A 347 13.06 -8.82 14.72
CA PRO A 347 13.39 -8.03 15.90
C PRO A 347 14.46 -8.76 16.74
N ALA A 348 15.28 -7.99 17.47
CA ALA A 348 16.15 -8.54 18.49
C ALA A 348 15.33 -8.91 19.75
N GLU A 349 15.87 -9.74 20.64
CA GLU A 349 15.24 -10.13 21.90
C GLU A 349 14.78 -8.90 22.71
N SER A 350 15.65 -7.97 22.92
CA SER A 350 15.36 -6.72 23.62
C SER A 350 16.36 -5.64 23.23
N VAL A 351 15.93 -4.39 23.31
CA VAL A 351 16.83 -3.24 23.23
C VAL A 351 16.99 -2.67 24.64
N ARG A 352 18.25 -2.57 25.09
CA ARG A 352 18.60 -1.98 26.37
C ARG A 352 19.58 -0.84 26.17
N ASN A 353 19.28 0.28 26.76
CA ASN A 353 20.11 1.48 26.74
C ASN A 353 20.72 1.71 28.15
N LYS A 354 21.86 2.38 28.22
CA LYS A 354 22.54 2.63 29.55
C LYS A 354 21.69 3.48 30.49
N LYS A 355 20.92 4.43 29.96
CA LYS A 355 20.02 5.32 30.72
C LYS A 355 18.78 5.57 29.89
N PRO A 356 17.87 4.61 29.79
CA PRO A 356 16.67 4.78 28.98
C PRO A 356 15.79 5.89 29.55
N LYS A 357 15.18 6.68 28.64
CA LYS A 357 14.21 7.72 29.01
C LYS A 357 12.87 7.12 29.39
N PHE A 358 12.52 6.02 28.73
CA PHE A 358 11.27 5.28 28.93
C PHE A 358 11.43 3.88 28.33
N ARG A 359 10.44 3.03 28.55
CA ARG A 359 10.42 1.65 28.06
C ARG A 359 9.10 1.35 27.36
N ILE A 360 9.15 0.67 26.21
CA ILE A 360 7.98 0.25 25.47
C ILE A 360 7.93 -1.26 25.32
N LEU A 361 6.70 -1.76 25.14
CA LEU A 361 6.40 -3.14 24.78
C LEU A 361 5.82 -3.14 23.37
N LEU A 362 6.44 -3.86 22.44
CA LEU A 362 5.84 -4.20 21.15
C LEU A 362 5.11 -5.52 21.31
N PHE A 363 3.86 -5.58 20.83
CA PHE A 363 3.15 -6.86 20.77
C PHE A 363 2.61 -7.11 19.36
N GLY A 364 2.61 -8.39 18.96
CA GLY A 364 2.11 -8.87 17.68
C GLY A 364 0.91 -9.77 17.85
N ASN A 365 0.60 -10.52 16.79
CA ASN A 365 -0.54 -11.44 16.75
C ASN A 365 -0.36 -12.69 17.60
N GLN A 366 -1.51 -13.24 17.98
CA GLN A 366 -1.61 -14.58 18.52
C GLN A 366 -1.71 -15.66 17.43
N PRO A 367 -1.41 -16.93 17.73
CA PRO A 367 -1.63 -18.05 16.83
C PRO A 367 -3.08 -18.14 16.35
N GLY A 368 -3.28 -18.41 15.07
CA GLY A 368 -4.60 -18.61 14.47
C GLY A 368 -5.30 -17.36 13.95
N ALA A 369 -4.78 -16.14 14.21
CA ALA A 369 -5.26 -14.91 13.60
C ALA A 369 -4.51 -14.62 12.28
N PHE A 370 -5.09 -13.79 11.41
CA PHE A 370 -4.36 -13.28 10.24
C PHE A 370 -3.11 -12.54 10.69
N ARG A 371 -1.98 -12.78 10.01
CA ARG A 371 -0.71 -12.13 10.34
C ARG A 371 -0.16 -11.36 9.15
N HIS A 372 0.06 -10.10 9.37
CA HIS A 372 0.75 -9.25 8.40
C HIS A 372 2.24 -9.60 8.34
N GLU A 373 2.79 -9.76 7.12
CA GLU A 373 4.20 -10.15 6.93
C GLU A 373 5.21 -9.09 7.39
N HIS A 374 4.81 -7.83 7.41
CA HIS A 374 5.68 -6.71 7.81
C HIS A 374 5.85 -6.56 9.32
N ILE A 375 5.11 -7.29 10.15
CA ILE A 375 5.19 -7.17 11.63
C ILE A 375 6.64 -7.28 12.15
N PRO A 376 7.45 -8.30 11.79
CA PRO A 376 8.82 -8.39 12.29
C PRO A 376 9.70 -7.22 11.84
N LEU A 377 9.55 -6.75 10.60
CA LEU A 377 10.26 -5.58 10.10
C LEU A 377 9.89 -4.32 10.88
N THR A 378 8.61 -4.09 11.11
CA THR A 378 8.13 -2.91 11.84
C THR A 378 8.65 -2.93 13.27
N MET A 379 8.61 -4.08 13.96
CA MET A 379 9.19 -4.23 15.28
C MET A 379 10.70 -3.93 15.29
N ALA A 380 11.46 -4.45 14.32
CA ALA A 380 12.90 -4.20 14.22
C ALA A 380 13.21 -2.73 13.94
N VAL A 381 12.41 -2.05 13.10
CA VAL A 381 12.54 -0.60 12.83
C VAL A 381 12.28 0.21 14.12
N ILE A 382 11.26 -0.15 14.90
CA ILE A 382 10.98 0.52 16.18
C ILE A 382 12.10 0.25 17.19
N GLN A 383 12.72 -0.93 17.19
CA GLN A 383 13.91 -1.22 18.00
C GLN A 383 15.10 -0.34 17.61
N ASP A 384 15.31 -0.04 16.31
CA ASP A 384 16.34 0.91 15.87
C ASP A 384 16.03 2.33 16.36
N MET A 385 14.75 2.72 16.34
CA MET A 385 14.34 3.99 16.95
C MET A 385 14.66 4.03 18.45
N GLY A 386 14.48 2.91 19.17
CA GLY A 386 14.84 2.77 20.57
C GLY A 386 16.33 2.99 20.81
N ARG A 387 17.18 2.37 19.99
CA ARG A 387 18.65 2.57 20.06
C ARG A 387 19.02 4.02 19.76
N ALA A 388 18.47 4.60 18.71
CA ALA A 388 18.79 5.97 18.27
C ALA A 388 18.25 7.06 19.21
N ASN A 389 17.16 6.82 19.95
CA ASN A 389 16.48 7.82 20.78
C ASN A 389 16.54 7.51 22.29
N ASN A 390 17.30 6.48 22.68
CA ASN A 390 17.58 6.14 24.08
C ASN A 390 16.31 5.73 24.87
N PHE A 391 15.52 4.80 24.32
CA PHE A 391 14.46 4.12 25.04
C PHE A 391 14.57 2.60 24.88
N ASP A 392 14.15 1.86 25.92
CA ASP A 392 14.18 0.41 25.93
C ASP A 392 12.98 -0.16 25.18
N VAL A 393 13.19 -1.30 24.51
CA VAL A 393 12.15 -1.98 23.73
C VAL A 393 12.16 -3.47 24.05
N ASP A 394 11.02 -3.98 24.44
CA ASP A 394 10.75 -5.42 24.55
C ASP A 394 9.75 -5.86 23.47
N VAL A 395 9.80 -7.13 23.12
CA VAL A 395 8.89 -7.76 22.15
C VAL A 395 8.10 -8.86 22.86
N TYR A 396 6.81 -8.90 22.61
CA TYR A 396 5.92 -9.99 22.96
C TYR A 396 5.13 -10.42 21.72
N ASP A 397 5.58 -11.47 21.06
CA ASP A 397 5.01 -11.95 19.82
C ASP A 397 5.03 -13.49 19.79
N TYR A 398 3.87 -14.11 19.72
CA TYR A 398 3.72 -15.57 19.71
C TYR A 398 4.46 -16.26 18.55
N LEU A 399 4.63 -15.58 17.44
CA LEU A 399 5.27 -16.13 16.24
C LEU A 399 6.78 -15.83 16.20
N SER A 400 7.30 -15.14 17.18
CA SER A 400 8.73 -14.93 17.40
C SER A 400 9.12 -15.29 18.84
N PRO A 401 8.90 -16.56 19.28
CA PRO A 401 9.04 -16.94 20.68
C PRO A 401 10.47 -16.76 21.21
N ASP A 402 11.49 -16.92 20.35
CA ASP A 402 12.90 -16.81 20.73
C ASP A 402 13.31 -15.39 21.14
N VAL A 403 12.52 -14.38 20.75
CA VAL A 403 12.77 -12.96 21.07
C VAL A 403 11.71 -12.37 21.96
N SER A 404 10.69 -13.15 22.33
CA SER A 404 9.58 -12.68 23.15
C SER A 404 9.90 -12.77 24.64
N VAL A 405 9.62 -11.68 25.34
CA VAL A 405 9.60 -11.70 26.81
C VAL A 405 8.42 -12.52 27.33
N PRO A 406 8.48 -13.04 28.57
CA PRO A 406 7.32 -13.66 29.19
C PRO A 406 6.10 -12.73 29.19
N ASN A 407 4.89 -13.30 28.99
CA ASN A 407 3.65 -12.55 28.80
C ASN A 407 3.51 -11.37 29.79
N PRO A 408 3.64 -10.11 29.33
CA PRO A 408 3.53 -8.95 30.21
C PRO A 408 2.09 -8.70 30.68
N PHE A 409 1.09 -9.20 29.96
CA PHE A 409 -0.32 -9.01 30.28
C PHE A 409 -0.82 -9.97 31.35
N GLU A 410 0.04 -10.83 31.93
CA GLU A 410 -0.34 -11.69 33.05
C GLU A 410 -0.56 -10.93 34.36
N SER A 411 -0.02 -9.74 34.51
CA SER A 411 -0.27 -8.91 35.72
C SER A 411 0.09 -7.46 35.49
N ILE A 412 -0.55 -6.59 36.27
CA ILE A 412 -0.22 -5.15 36.25
C ILE A 412 1.23 -4.90 36.69
N ASP A 413 1.79 -5.69 37.58
CA ASP A 413 3.19 -5.56 38.05
C ASP A 413 4.19 -5.82 36.88
N ARG A 414 3.81 -6.67 35.92
CA ARG A 414 4.61 -6.91 34.73
C ARG A 414 4.41 -5.80 33.70
N LEU A 415 3.17 -5.40 33.46
CA LEU A 415 2.83 -4.45 32.41
C LEU A 415 3.25 -3.02 32.79
N SER A 416 3.16 -2.63 34.05
CA SER A 416 3.57 -1.30 34.52
C SER A 416 5.08 -1.02 34.46
N LYS A 417 5.90 -2.00 34.05
CA LYS A 417 7.32 -1.77 33.73
C LYS A 417 7.52 -1.00 32.44
N TYR A 418 6.45 -0.88 31.63
CA TYR A 418 6.44 -0.16 30.37
C TYR A 418 5.67 1.15 30.51
N ASP A 419 6.10 2.16 29.78
CA ASP A 419 5.41 3.43 29.68
C ASP A 419 4.36 3.38 28.56
N VAL A 420 4.63 2.55 27.51
CA VAL A 420 3.77 2.41 26.32
C VAL A 420 3.70 0.97 25.86
N VAL A 421 2.52 0.58 25.45
CA VAL A 421 2.24 -0.67 24.72
C VAL A 421 1.94 -0.34 23.27
N VAL A 422 2.63 -0.96 22.32
CA VAL A 422 2.51 -0.73 20.88
C VAL A 422 1.97 -1.98 20.21
N GLY A 423 0.77 -1.93 19.70
CA GLY A 423 0.18 -2.96 18.85
C GLY A 423 0.70 -2.84 17.41
N VAL A 424 1.51 -3.81 16.98
CA VAL A 424 2.11 -3.82 15.66
C VAL A 424 1.27 -4.72 14.76
N SER A 425 0.30 -4.13 14.09
CA SER A 425 -0.61 -4.82 13.14
C SER A 425 -1.22 -6.11 13.70
N SER A 426 -1.50 -6.14 15.00
CA SER A 426 -2.20 -7.25 15.65
C SER A 426 -3.65 -7.32 15.14
N VAL A 427 -4.17 -8.52 14.90
CA VAL A 427 -5.50 -8.73 14.35
C VAL A 427 -6.25 -9.78 15.17
N GLY A 428 -7.56 -9.57 15.29
CA GLY A 428 -8.49 -10.58 15.80
C GLY A 428 -8.88 -10.44 17.26
N ASN A 429 -9.92 -11.17 17.64
CA ASN A 429 -10.56 -11.09 18.97
C ASN A 429 -9.79 -11.81 20.09
N GLY A 430 -8.77 -12.57 19.75
CA GLY A 430 -7.96 -13.32 20.71
C GLY A 430 -6.69 -12.58 21.19
N VAL A 431 -6.46 -11.34 20.79
CA VAL A 431 -5.26 -10.58 21.16
C VAL A 431 -5.16 -10.41 22.67
N PHE A 432 -6.26 -10.05 23.32
CA PHE A 432 -6.37 -10.02 24.79
C PHE A 432 -7.50 -10.91 25.25
N SER A 433 -7.19 -11.91 26.10
CA SER A 433 -8.15 -12.88 26.61
C SER A 433 -8.62 -12.48 28.01
N THR A 434 -9.89 -12.73 28.33
CA THR A 434 -10.42 -12.64 29.72
C THR A 434 -10.06 -13.85 30.58
N ALA A 435 -9.47 -14.89 29.99
CA ALA A 435 -9.15 -16.14 30.71
C ALA A 435 -7.94 -16.86 30.08
N ARG A 436 -6.84 -16.14 29.85
CA ARG A 436 -5.62 -16.73 29.28
C ARG A 436 -4.91 -17.59 30.32
N PRO A 437 -4.56 -18.85 30.01
CA PRO A 437 -3.66 -19.64 30.87
C PRO A 437 -2.32 -18.92 31.07
N THR A 438 -1.80 -18.91 32.30
CA THR A 438 -0.47 -18.35 32.57
C THR A 438 0.62 -19.27 32.00
N GLN A 439 1.79 -18.67 31.71
CA GLN A 439 2.94 -19.44 31.22
C GLN A 439 3.50 -20.37 32.33
N ALA A 440 3.35 -20.00 33.61
CA ALA A 440 3.85 -20.78 34.72
C ALA A 440 2.95 -21.98 35.08
N ASP A 441 1.63 -21.83 35.01
CA ASP A 441 0.65 -22.86 35.28
C ASP A 441 -0.58 -22.69 34.38
N PRO A 442 -0.86 -23.63 33.47
CA PRO A 442 -1.99 -23.55 32.56
C PRO A 442 -3.38 -23.62 33.23
N ASN A 443 -3.43 -24.04 34.50
CA ASN A 443 -4.68 -24.06 35.27
C ASN A 443 -5.02 -22.69 35.86
N VAL A 444 -4.02 -21.82 36.04
CA VAL A 444 -4.19 -20.42 36.47
C VAL A 444 -4.49 -19.55 35.27
N LYS A 445 -5.62 -18.85 35.30
CA LYS A 445 -6.06 -17.97 34.19
C LYS A 445 -6.01 -16.51 34.63
N VAL A 446 -5.66 -15.65 33.70
CA VAL A 446 -5.61 -14.20 33.89
C VAL A 446 -6.53 -13.50 32.91
N ASP A 447 -7.08 -12.37 33.34
CA ASP A 447 -7.85 -11.44 32.51
C ASP A 447 -6.91 -10.34 31.97
N GLU A 448 -6.36 -10.56 30.77
CA GLU A 448 -5.47 -9.63 30.10
C GLU A 448 -6.16 -8.31 29.72
N GLN A 449 -7.48 -8.36 29.49
CA GLN A 449 -8.26 -7.15 29.21
C GLN A 449 -8.34 -6.26 30.44
N ALA A 450 -8.57 -6.84 31.61
CA ALA A 450 -8.57 -6.09 32.88
C ALA A 450 -7.18 -5.48 33.17
N VAL A 451 -6.09 -6.23 32.90
CA VAL A 451 -4.72 -5.76 33.12
C VAL A 451 -4.39 -4.59 32.18
N LEU A 452 -4.74 -4.70 30.88
CA LEU A 452 -4.52 -3.60 29.92
C LEU A 452 -5.34 -2.37 30.30
N LYS A 453 -6.59 -2.55 30.68
CA LYS A 453 -7.47 -1.46 31.10
C LYS A 453 -6.90 -0.75 32.35
N GLN A 454 -6.45 -1.50 33.32
CA GLN A 454 -5.82 -0.96 34.53
C GLN A 454 -4.53 -0.18 34.19
N PHE A 455 -3.70 -0.69 33.29
CA PHE A 455 -2.49 -0.02 32.81
C PHE A 455 -2.77 1.35 32.22
N VAL A 456 -3.73 1.42 31.28
CA VAL A 456 -4.15 2.69 30.64
C VAL A 456 -4.75 3.65 31.68
N ASN A 457 -5.61 3.15 32.56
CA ASN A 457 -6.23 3.97 33.60
C ASN A 457 -5.22 4.58 34.59
N GLN A 458 -4.09 3.91 34.80
CA GLN A 458 -2.96 4.40 35.59
C GLN A 458 -2.01 5.34 34.82
N GLY A 459 -2.37 5.72 33.58
CA GLY A 459 -1.59 6.66 32.76
C GLY A 459 -0.71 6.02 31.69
N GLY A 460 -0.75 4.70 31.55
CA GLY A 460 0.00 3.98 30.52
C GLY A 460 -0.42 4.38 29.10
N GLY A 461 0.55 4.47 28.18
CA GLY A 461 0.34 4.83 26.79
C GLY A 461 -0.01 3.64 25.91
N PHE A 462 -0.77 3.92 24.85
CA PHE A 462 -1.12 2.93 23.83
C PHE A 462 -0.85 3.48 22.43
N VAL A 463 -0.28 2.65 21.56
CA VAL A 463 -0.11 2.98 20.13
C VAL A 463 -0.68 1.85 19.29
N ALA A 464 -1.61 2.18 18.40
CA ALA A 464 -2.16 1.26 17.44
C ALA A 464 -1.56 1.53 16.06
N LEU A 465 -0.90 0.52 15.49
CA LEU A 465 -0.38 0.57 14.13
C LEU A 465 -1.18 -0.38 13.26
N HIS A 466 -1.76 0.15 12.20
CA HIS A 466 -2.49 -0.57 11.15
C HIS A 466 -3.50 -1.60 11.72
N GLY A 467 -3.25 -2.90 11.53
CA GLY A 467 -4.12 -4.00 11.96
C GLY A 467 -4.47 -4.01 13.45
N ALA A 468 -3.76 -3.23 14.29
CA ALA A 468 -4.16 -3.09 15.69
C ALA A 468 -5.55 -2.48 15.86
N THR A 469 -6.08 -1.79 14.85
CA THR A 469 -7.46 -1.32 14.79
C THR A 469 -8.47 -2.39 14.35
N ASP A 470 -7.98 -3.51 13.79
CA ASP A 470 -8.72 -4.73 13.41
C ASP A 470 -8.66 -5.80 14.53
N SER A 471 -8.59 -5.34 15.76
CA SER A 471 -8.50 -6.21 16.94
C SER A 471 -9.65 -5.98 17.90
N MET A 472 -10.04 -7.03 18.63
CA MET A 472 -10.95 -6.94 19.78
C MET A 472 -12.33 -6.35 19.45
N HIS A 473 -12.91 -6.73 18.31
CA HIS A 473 -14.21 -6.24 17.82
C HIS A 473 -15.36 -6.39 18.82
N GLY A 474 -15.29 -7.36 19.71
CA GLY A 474 -16.27 -7.55 20.77
C GLY A 474 -16.05 -6.70 22.03
N TRP A 475 -15.01 -5.83 22.06
CA TRP A 475 -14.65 -5.10 23.28
C TRP A 475 -14.68 -3.58 23.06
N ASP A 476 -15.81 -2.95 23.36
CA ASP A 476 -16.06 -1.52 23.11
C ASP A 476 -15.03 -0.61 23.78
N TRP A 477 -14.50 -0.99 24.95
CA TRP A 477 -13.46 -0.24 25.61
C TRP A 477 -12.19 -0.15 24.74
N TYR A 478 -11.78 -1.26 24.11
CA TYR A 478 -10.61 -1.30 23.22
C TYR A 478 -10.82 -0.47 21.95
N LYS A 479 -12.03 -0.55 21.36
CA LYS A 479 -12.42 0.28 20.22
C LYS A 479 -12.29 1.77 20.56
N GLY A 480 -12.71 2.13 21.78
CA GLY A 480 -12.53 3.47 22.30
C GLY A 480 -11.07 3.85 22.50
N LEU A 481 -10.23 2.91 22.99
CA LEU A 481 -8.79 3.11 23.17
C LEU A 481 -8.10 3.29 21.81
N ALA A 482 -8.36 2.43 20.83
CA ALA A 482 -7.84 2.56 19.47
C ALA A 482 -8.42 3.77 18.72
N GLY A 483 -9.60 4.27 19.14
CA GLY A 483 -10.29 5.43 18.56
C GLY A 483 -11.01 5.14 17.24
N GLY A 484 -10.91 3.93 16.71
CA GLY A 484 -11.57 3.43 15.51
C GLY A 484 -11.67 1.92 15.54
N GLU A 485 -12.67 1.36 14.86
CA GLU A 485 -12.86 -0.06 14.63
C GLU A 485 -12.83 -0.31 13.14
N PHE A 486 -11.94 -1.17 12.68
CA PHE A 486 -11.88 -1.60 11.29
C PHE A 486 -13.21 -2.23 10.84
N ASP A 487 -13.73 -1.81 9.72
CA ASP A 487 -14.88 -2.42 9.05
C ASP A 487 -14.46 -3.23 7.84
N ASN A 488 -13.76 -2.57 6.92
CA ASN A 488 -13.23 -3.18 5.71
C ASN A 488 -12.10 -2.32 5.14
N HIS A 489 -11.42 -2.84 4.16
CA HIS A 489 -10.56 -2.09 3.24
C HIS A 489 -11.05 -2.41 1.84
N GLY A 490 -11.12 -1.46 0.94
CA GLY A 490 -11.50 -1.75 -0.42
C GLY A 490 -10.64 -2.88 -1.00
N SER A 491 -11.16 -4.12 -1.01
CA SER A 491 -10.46 -5.20 -1.68
C SER A 491 -10.74 -5.12 -3.16
N ASN A 492 -9.71 -5.04 -3.93
CA ASN A 492 -9.76 -5.14 -5.40
C ASN A 492 -10.01 -6.56 -5.86
N GLY A 493 -10.82 -7.32 -5.18
CA GLY A 493 -11.30 -8.65 -5.53
C GLY A 493 -10.36 -9.43 -6.43
N SER A 494 -9.89 -10.56 -6.00
CA SER A 494 -9.28 -11.64 -6.77
C SER A 494 -8.11 -11.29 -7.72
N GLY A 495 -6.89 -11.50 -7.31
CA GLY A 495 -5.78 -11.76 -8.21
C GLY A 495 -4.67 -10.72 -8.27
N LEU A 496 -4.79 -9.59 -7.61
CA LEU A 496 -3.64 -8.77 -7.28
C LEU A 496 -3.11 -9.24 -5.92
N GLN A 497 -2.29 -10.26 -5.93
CA GLN A 497 -1.44 -10.57 -4.78
C GLN A 497 -0.18 -9.74 -4.97
N ASN A 498 -0.12 -8.61 -4.32
CA ASN A 498 1.11 -7.88 -4.14
C ASN A 498 1.52 -7.96 -2.69
N THR A 499 2.68 -7.47 -2.36
CA THR A 499 3.21 -7.32 -1.01
C THR A 499 2.33 -6.54 -0.08
N CYS A 500 1.38 -5.88 -0.63
CA CYS A 500 0.47 -5.00 0.03
C CYS A 500 -0.97 -5.53 0.06
N GLY A 501 -1.23 -6.76 -0.39
CA GLY A 501 -2.56 -7.37 -0.35
C GLY A 501 -3.62 -6.55 -1.09
N ALA A 502 -4.36 -5.71 -0.39
CA ALA A 502 -5.42 -4.84 -0.92
C ALA A 502 -5.02 -3.37 -1.02
N CYS A 503 -3.73 -3.07 -1.24
CA CYS A 503 -3.26 -1.69 -1.33
C CYS A 503 -3.88 -0.91 -2.49
N ASN A 504 -4.26 0.34 -2.18
CA ASN A 504 -4.70 1.35 -3.12
C ASN A 504 -3.70 2.51 -3.20
N ILE A 505 -3.71 3.22 -4.33
CA ILE A 505 -3.02 4.50 -4.45
C ILE A 505 -4.02 5.59 -4.07
N GLY A 506 -3.75 6.27 -2.96
CA GLY A 506 -4.59 7.38 -2.49
C GLY A 506 -3.78 8.63 -2.20
N GLU A 507 -4.48 9.71 -1.88
CA GLU A 507 -3.87 10.94 -1.38
C GLU A 507 -4.12 11.06 0.11
N LEU A 508 -3.04 11.15 0.88
CA LEU A 508 -3.04 11.46 2.30
C LEU A 508 -3.07 12.98 2.48
N VAL A 509 -3.96 13.47 3.31
CA VAL A 509 -4.10 14.89 3.64
C VAL A 509 -3.74 15.10 5.10
N THR A 510 -2.80 15.99 5.39
CA THR A 510 -2.41 16.36 6.75
C THR A 510 -3.30 17.48 7.26
N GLU A 511 -4.17 17.19 8.24
CA GLU A 511 -5.05 18.18 8.84
C GLU A 511 -4.35 18.99 9.95
N ASP A 512 -3.60 18.33 10.83
CA ASP A 512 -2.82 19.00 11.88
C ASP A 512 -1.32 18.77 11.67
N ASP A 513 -0.64 19.75 11.09
CA ASP A 513 0.82 19.76 10.90
C ASP A 513 1.59 20.35 12.09
N THR A 514 0.88 20.85 13.09
CA THR A 514 1.48 21.35 14.33
C THR A 514 1.79 20.23 15.32
N ASN A 515 1.15 19.06 15.14
CA ASN A 515 1.45 17.88 15.92
C ASN A 515 2.83 17.31 15.54
N PRO A 516 3.71 17.01 16.52
CA PRO A 516 5.05 16.45 16.23
C PRO A 516 5.03 15.18 15.35
N ALA A 517 3.98 14.37 15.44
CA ALA A 517 3.84 13.14 14.66
C ALA A 517 3.55 13.42 13.18
N THR A 518 2.97 14.55 12.84
CA THR A 518 2.59 14.91 11.47
C THR A 518 3.33 16.10 10.88
N GLY A 519 4.06 16.85 11.69
CA GLY A 519 4.78 18.06 11.29
C GLY A 519 5.91 17.90 10.26
N LYS A 520 6.15 16.68 9.77
CA LYS A 520 7.08 16.40 8.65
C LYS A 520 6.37 15.92 7.38
N PHE A 521 5.08 15.67 7.46
CA PHE A 521 4.30 15.39 6.25
C PHE A 521 4.01 16.68 5.49
N PRO A 522 3.99 16.62 4.15
CA PRO A 522 3.41 17.71 3.36
C PRO A 522 1.88 17.77 3.60
N ASP A 523 1.27 18.89 3.24
CA ASP A 523 -0.19 19.04 3.34
C ASP A 523 -0.94 17.94 2.59
N ARG A 524 -0.39 17.50 1.44
CA ARG A 524 -0.90 16.41 0.62
C ARG A 524 0.23 15.51 0.15
N MET A 525 0.05 14.21 0.25
CA MET A 525 1.04 13.22 -0.14
C MET A 525 0.36 12.05 -0.84
N LYS A 526 0.86 11.67 -2.02
CA LYS A 526 0.44 10.43 -2.67
C LYS A 526 1.02 9.24 -1.93
N ILE A 527 0.17 8.30 -1.56
CA ILE A 527 0.56 7.09 -0.83
C ILE A 527 0.07 5.84 -1.54
N VAL A 528 0.72 4.73 -1.24
CA VAL A 528 0.29 3.37 -1.59
C VAL A 528 0.21 2.59 -0.29
N ASP A 529 -1.01 2.24 0.13
CA ASP A 529 -1.24 1.48 1.35
C ASP A 529 -2.61 0.79 1.32
N GLU A 530 -2.90 -0.04 2.30
CA GLU A 530 -4.23 -0.56 2.55
C GLU A 530 -5.04 0.52 3.28
N LEU A 531 -6.14 0.96 2.64
CA LEU A 531 -6.90 2.10 3.11
C LEU A 531 -8.13 1.59 3.87
N TYR A 532 -8.06 1.63 5.20
CA TYR A 532 -9.09 1.11 6.10
C TYR A 532 -10.32 2.01 6.18
N ASN A 533 -11.50 1.41 6.08
CA ASN A 533 -12.79 2.01 6.41
C ASN A 533 -13.23 1.61 7.82
N TRP A 534 -14.10 2.40 8.44
CA TRP A 534 -14.40 2.33 9.86
C TRP A 534 -15.85 1.98 10.17
N VAL A 535 -16.05 1.24 11.26
CA VAL A 535 -17.36 1.14 11.91
C VAL A 535 -17.57 2.40 12.75
N GLY A 536 -18.26 3.38 12.17
CA GLY A 536 -18.40 4.70 12.76
C GLY A 536 -17.18 5.60 12.53
N LEU A 537 -17.37 6.88 12.61
CA LEU A 537 -16.37 7.85 12.22
C LEU A 537 -15.41 8.18 13.38
N PRO A 538 -14.09 7.91 13.28
CA PRO A 538 -13.11 8.27 14.30
C PRO A 538 -13.14 9.76 14.70
N ARG A 539 -13.43 10.67 13.75
CA ARG A 539 -13.56 12.11 13.97
C ARG A 539 -14.52 12.48 15.10
N GLN A 540 -15.54 11.65 15.35
CA GLN A 540 -16.52 11.91 16.39
C GLN A 540 -15.92 11.84 17.81
N LYS A 541 -14.79 11.15 18.00
CA LYS A 541 -14.24 10.85 19.32
C LYS A 541 -12.79 11.32 19.50
N THR A 542 -12.05 11.49 18.42
CA THR A 542 -10.61 11.69 18.44
C THR A 542 -10.17 13.04 17.87
N HIS A 543 -8.94 13.41 18.12
CA HIS A 543 -8.24 14.48 17.44
C HIS A 543 -7.63 13.93 16.15
N VAL A 544 -8.25 14.24 15.02
CA VAL A 544 -7.80 13.75 13.71
C VAL A 544 -6.55 14.52 13.29
N LEU A 545 -5.52 13.77 12.88
CA LEU A 545 -4.25 14.28 12.40
C LEU A 545 -4.15 14.24 10.87
N GLN A 546 -4.65 13.14 10.27
CA GLN A 546 -4.60 12.92 8.83
C GLN A 546 -5.87 12.24 8.33
N THR A 547 -6.23 12.57 7.09
CA THR A 547 -7.38 12.00 6.38
C THR A 547 -6.95 11.50 5.00
N LEU A 548 -7.77 10.67 4.38
CA LEU A 548 -7.64 10.26 2.99
C LEU A 548 -8.60 11.07 2.11
N ASN A 549 -8.15 11.40 0.91
CA ASN A 549 -9.00 11.99 -0.11
C ASN A 549 -9.60 10.87 -0.97
N GLU A 550 -10.83 10.45 -0.66
CA GLU A 550 -11.51 9.36 -1.37
C GLU A 550 -11.76 9.63 -2.86
N SER A 551 -11.76 10.88 -3.28
CA SER A 551 -11.89 11.19 -4.71
C SER A 551 -10.69 10.75 -5.55
N THR A 552 -9.58 10.36 -4.90
CA THR A 552 -8.33 9.96 -5.56
C THR A 552 -8.17 8.45 -5.74
N TYR A 553 -9.05 7.64 -5.13
CA TYR A 553 -9.03 6.18 -5.24
C TYR A 553 -10.45 5.62 -5.28
N VAL A 554 -10.57 4.37 -5.67
CA VAL A 554 -11.86 3.67 -5.61
C VAL A 554 -12.02 3.13 -4.18
N GLY A 555 -13.00 3.63 -3.47
CA GLY A 555 -13.40 3.15 -2.14
C GLY A 555 -13.74 1.67 -2.12
N SER A 556 -14.43 1.13 -1.15
CA SER A 556 -14.65 -0.30 -1.00
C SER A 556 -15.15 -0.98 -2.30
N ILE A 557 -14.28 -1.74 -2.97
CA ILE A 557 -14.64 -2.65 -4.05
C ILE A 557 -14.68 -4.06 -3.44
N GLY A 558 -15.82 -4.56 -3.08
CA GLY A 558 -15.95 -5.90 -2.50
C GLY A 558 -17.38 -6.22 -2.08
N ALA A 559 -17.60 -7.33 -1.40
CA ALA A 559 -18.90 -7.88 -1.00
C ALA A 559 -19.78 -6.94 -0.14
N THR A 560 -19.24 -5.83 0.32
CA THR A 560 -19.92 -4.75 1.04
C THR A 560 -19.90 -3.45 0.22
N ALA A 561 -20.18 -3.53 -1.07
CA ALA A 561 -20.38 -2.36 -1.91
C ALA A 561 -21.36 -1.40 -1.23
N GLY A 562 -20.87 -0.20 -0.87
CA GLY A 562 -21.67 0.84 -0.21
C GLY A 562 -21.08 1.42 1.07
N ARG A 563 -20.03 0.86 1.63
CA ARG A 563 -19.32 1.43 2.77
C ARG A 563 -18.04 2.12 2.31
N VAL A 564 -18.16 3.39 2.04
CA VAL A 564 -17.09 4.36 1.86
C VAL A 564 -17.27 5.42 2.95
N GLU A 565 -16.17 5.97 3.44
CA GLU A 565 -16.24 7.04 4.45
C GLU A 565 -16.73 8.36 3.84
N GLY A 566 -16.65 8.49 2.52
CA GLY A 566 -17.06 9.67 1.78
C GLY A 566 -16.07 10.83 1.88
N ALA A 567 -16.59 12.05 2.05
CA ALA A 567 -15.76 13.25 2.08
C ALA A 567 -14.92 13.41 3.35
N ASP A 568 -15.12 12.54 4.35
CA ASP A 568 -14.40 12.56 5.62
C ASP A 568 -13.88 11.18 5.96
N HIS A 569 -12.58 10.97 5.76
CA HIS A 569 -11.94 9.68 5.95
C HIS A 569 -10.70 9.77 6.85
N PRO A 570 -10.85 9.84 8.18
CA PRO A 570 -9.73 9.84 9.12
C PRO A 570 -8.88 8.57 8.99
N ILE A 571 -7.55 8.71 9.02
CA ILE A 571 -6.63 7.58 8.92
C ILE A 571 -5.53 7.60 9.99
N SER A 572 -5.29 8.75 10.62
CA SER A 572 -4.39 8.90 11.77
C SER A 572 -4.97 9.89 12.76
N TRP A 573 -4.87 9.57 14.05
CA TRP A 573 -5.41 10.40 15.14
C TRP A 573 -4.71 10.14 16.47
N CYS A 574 -4.96 11.02 17.43
CA CYS A 574 -4.56 10.84 18.80
C CYS A 574 -5.68 11.26 19.78
N GLN A 575 -5.61 10.81 21.01
CA GLN A 575 -6.58 11.14 22.07
C GLN A 575 -6.04 10.85 23.47
N ASN A 576 -6.57 11.56 24.47
CA ASN A 576 -6.51 11.12 25.85
C ASN A 576 -7.69 10.17 26.11
N TYR A 577 -7.41 8.98 26.63
CA TYR A 577 -8.45 7.96 26.85
C TYR A 577 -8.26 7.24 28.17
N ASP A 578 -9.29 7.22 29.00
CA ASP A 578 -9.40 6.48 30.26
C ASP A 578 -8.17 6.61 31.19
N GLY A 579 -7.59 7.82 31.24
CA GLY A 579 -6.40 8.14 32.06
C GLY A 579 -5.08 8.09 31.32
N GLY A 580 -4.98 7.37 30.21
CA GLY A 580 -3.80 7.24 29.37
C GLY A 580 -3.85 8.09 28.09
N ARG A 581 -2.85 7.86 27.24
CA ARG A 581 -2.72 8.51 25.91
C ARG A 581 -2.73 7.46 24.81
N SER A 582 -3.49 7.68 23.74
CA SER A 582 -3.59 6.75 22.62
C SER A 582 -3.30 7.46 21.30
N PHE A 583 -2.38 6.90 20.53
CA PHE A 583 -2.02 7.32 19.17
C PHE A 583 -2.31 6.20 18.18
N THR A 584 -2.90 6.54 17.04
CA THR A 584 -3.21 5.57 15.98
C THR A 584 -2.70 6.07 14.63
N GLN A 585 -2.00 5.18 13.93
CA GLN A 585 -1.66 5.28 12.53
C GLN A 585 -2.19 4.03 11.81
N ALA A 586 -3.28 4.17 11.05
CA ALA A 586 -3.95 3.04 10.44
C ALA A 586 -3.38 2.66 9.06
N LEU A 587 -2.44 3.42 8.53
CA LEU A 587 -1.58 3.01 7.43
C LEU A 587 -0.47 2.08 7.94
N LEU A 588 0.54 1.76 7.12
CA LEU A 588 1.68 0.89 7.41
C LEU A 588 1.44 -0.60 7.12
N HIS A 589 0.42 -0.94 6.32
CA HIS A 589 0.36 -2.26 5.69
C HIS A 589 1.48 -2.40 4.67
N ASN A 590 1.68 -1.38 3.86
CA ASN A 590 2.80 -1.35 2.93
C ASN A 590 4.12 -1.15 3.71
N TRP A 591 4.94 -2.19 3.74
CA TRP A 591 6.24 -2.16 4.44
C TRP A 591 7.17 -1.03 3.95
N ALA A 592 7.03 -0.56 2.70
CA ALA A 592 7.78 0.57 2.19
C ALA A 592 7.51 1.85 2.99
N ASN A 593 6.27 2.04 3.46
CA ASN A 593 5.92 3.15 4.34
C ASN A 593 6.58 3.01 5.73
N THR A 594 6.74 1.79 6.23
CA THR A 594 7.51 1.55 7.48
C THR A 594 8.98 1.99 7.35
N LEU A 595 9.56 1.87 6.16
CA LEU A 595 10.94 2.30 5.88
C LEU A 595 11.05 3.77 5.49
N ASP A 596 9.95 4.46 5.18
CA ASP A 596 9.94 5.88 4.84
C ASP A 596 10.27 6.73 6.07
N PRO A 597 11.26 7.65 5.99
CA PRO A 597 11.65 8.49 7.12
C PRO A 597 10.53 9.34 7.70
N VAL A 598 9.53 9.73 6.89
CA VAL A 598 8.39 10.54 7.33
C VAL A 598 7.47 9.70 8.22
N PHE A 599 7.15 8.47 7.81
CA PHE A 599 6.37 7.53 8.61
C PHE A 599 7.16 7.04 9.85
N GLN A 600 8.48 6.86 9.74
CA GLN A 600 9.30 6.55 10.91
C GLN A 600 9.24 7.68 11.95
N LYS A 601 9.29 8.94 11.50
CA LYS A 601 9.12 10.08 12.39
C LYS A 601 7.73 10.11 13.02
N ASN A 602 6.69 9.80 12.26
CA ASN A 602 5.30 9.69 12.74
C ASN A 602 5.18 8.66 13.87
N MET A 603 5.66 7.43 13.64
CA MET A 603 5.67 6.38 14.67
C MET A 603 6.45 6.80 15.91
N LEU A 604 7.66 7.36 15.73
CA LEU A 604 8.52 7.78 16.83
C LEU A 604 7.87 8.84 17.72
N GLU A 605 7.29 9.89 17.11
CA GLU A 605 6.69 10.97 17.86
C GLU A 605 5.34 10.54 18.48
N GLY A 606 4.58 9.68 17.79
CA GLY A 606 3.39 9.04 18.40
C GLY A 606 3.74 8.21 19.64
N ILE A 607 4.79 7.41 19.58
CA ILE A 607 5.29 6.62 20.71
C ILE A 607 5.77 7.55 21.84
N LYS A 608 6.57 8.58 21.54
CA LYS A 608 7.05 9.53 22.54
C LYS A 608 5.91 10.28 23.21
N TRP A 609 4.90 10.70 22.45
CA TRP A 609 3.75 11.38 23.01
C TRP A 609 2.93 10.44 23.91
N ALA A 610 2.68 9.21 23.47
CA ALA A 610 2.00 8.22 24.28
C ALA A 610 2.76 7.91 25.58
N ALA A 611 4.11 7.92 25.54
CA ALA A 611 4.97 7.76 26.71
C ALA A 611 5.08 9.01 27.60
N GLY A 612 4.40 10.11 27.26
CA GLY A 612 4.52 11.37 28.02
C GLY A 612 5.86 12.09 27.87
N GLN A 613 6.67 11.76 26.85
CA GLN A 613 8.00 12.33 26.63
C GLN A 613 7.97 13.58 25.74
N THR A 614 6.89 13.80 25.01
CA THR A 614 6.67 15.01 24.21
C THR A 614 5.28 15.55 24.46
N GLU A 615 5.15 16.86 24.42
CA GLU A 615 3.84 17.51 24.46
C GLU A 615 3.31 17.65 23.04
N ALA A 616 2.03 17.33 22.86
CA ALA A 616 1.28 17.56 21.65
C ALA A 616 -0.19 17.82 21.98
N ASN A 617 -0.85 18.60 21.15
CA ASN A 617 -2.28 18.80 21.27
C ASN A 617 -3.00 17.58 20.70
N CYS A 618 -3.70 16.84 21.56
CA CYS A 618 -4.54 15.71 21.20
C CYS A 618 -5.93 15.81 21.85
N VAL A 619 -6.38 17.03 22.12
CA VAL A 619 -7.71 17.28 22.66
C VAL A 619 -8.78 16.90 21.64
N SER A 620 -9.87 16.31 22.09
CA SER A 620 -11.06 16.09 21.27
C SER A 620 -12.27 16.78 21.90
N HIS A 621 -13.30 17.09 21.10
CA HIS A 621 -14.57 17.60 21.61
C HIS A 621 -15.18 16.61 22.63
N GLU A 622 -15.03 15.32 22.39
CA GLU A 622 -15.54 14.28 23.29
C GLU A 622 -14.87 14.32 24.68
N GLU A 623 -13.55 14.53 24.71
CA GLU A 623 -12.83 14.70 25.99
C GLU A 623 -13.36 15.90 26.77
N VAL A 624 -13.54 17.03 26.10
CA VAL A 624 -14.03 18.25 26.76
C VAL A 624 -15.47 18.11 27.24
N ARG A 625 -16.32 17.41 26.47
CA ARG A 625 -17.69 17.07 26.88
C ARG A 625 -17.71 16.21 28.12
N LYS A 626 -16.86 15.16 28.19
CA LYS A 626 -16.72 14.32 29.38
C LYS A 626 -16.24 15.10 30.58
N LEU A 627 -15.35 16.08 30.39
CA LEU A 627 -14.90 16.96 31.46
C LEU A 627 -16.04 17.83 32.03
N VAL A 628 -16.89 18.39 31.14
CA VAL A 628 -18.07 19.16 31.55
C VAL A 628 -19.07 18.25 32.29
N ALA A 629 -19.35 17.06 31.77
CA ALA A 629 -20.26 16.11 32.37
C ALA A 629 -19.77 15.62 33.75
N ALA A 630 -18.49 15.32 33.90
CA ALA A 630 -17.88 14.94 35.17
C ALA A 630 -17.98 16.06 36.20
N GLY A 631 -17.74 17.33 35.78
CA GLY A 631 -17.90 18.49 36.67
C GLY A 631 -19.34 18.73 37.11
N ALA A 632 -20.31 18.42 36.25
CA ALA A 632 -21.72 18.46 36.62
C ALA A 632 -22.10 17.32 37.61
N ALA A 633 -21.60 16.12 37.39
CA ALA A 633 -21.89 14.94 38.19
C ALA A 633 -21.29 15.03 39.62
N ASP A 634 -20.09 15.59 39.76
CA ASP A 634 -19.45 15.79 41.07
C ASP A 634 -19.85 17.11 41.75
N GLY A 635 -20.75 17.88 41.14
CA GLY A 635 -21.27 19.16 41.68
C GLY A 635 -20.26 20.33 41.64
N SER A 636 -19.06 20.13 41.07
CA SER A 636 -18.04 21.17 40.98
C SER A 636 -18.28 22.18 39.86
N VAL A 637 -19.21 21.86 38.95
CA VAL A 637 -19.81 22.74 37.95
C VAL A 637 -21.32 22.70 38.11
N GLY A 638 -21.93 23.81 38.52
CA GLY A 638 -23.37 23.85 38.70
C GLY A 638 -24.12 23.50 37.41
N ALA A 639 -25.30 22.89 37.53
CA ALA A 639 -26.07 22.37 36.39
C ALA A 639 -26.32 23.45 35.31
N ASP A 640 -26.70 24.67 35.70
CA ASP A 640 -26.93 25.79 34.79
C ASP A 640 -25.66 26.19 34.03
N LEU A 641 -24.52 26.19 34.71
CA LEU A 641 -23.25 26.49 34.09
C LEU A 641 -22.81 25.35 33.16
N ALA A 642 -23.00 24.08 33.55
CA ALA A 642 -22.71 22.94 32.72
C ALA A 642 -23.53 22.98 31.41
N ALA A 643 -24.82 23.31 31.47
CA ALA A 643 -25.67 23.51 30.31
C ALA A 643 -25.13 24.63 29.39
N ARG A 644 -24.77 25.77 29.98
CA ARG A 644 -24.20 26.93 29.25
C ARG A 644 -22.83 26.60 28.60
N LEU A 645 -21.97 25.79 29.23
CA LEU A 645 -20.72 25.34 28.66
C LEU A 645 -20.95 24.33 27.54
N SER A 646 -21.91 23.44 27.69
CA SER A 646 -22.21 22.39 26.70
C SER A 646 -22.75 22.97 25.38
N GLN A 647 -23.47 24.09 25.41
CA GLN A 647 -24.08 24.68 24.20
C GLN A 647 -23.03 25.06 23.13
N PRO A 648 -22.03 25.94 23.39
CA PRO A 648 -21.04 26.29 22.39
C PRO A 648 -20.10 25.12 22.07
N LEU A 649 -19.86 24.20 23.02
CA LEU A 649 -19.06 23.03 22.78
C LEU A 649 -19.75 22.07 21.81
N THR A 650 -21.08 21.90 21.89
CA THR A 650 -21.87 21.12 20.95
C THR A 650 -21.90 21.81 19.58
N ALA A 651 -22.12 23.09 19.51
CA ALA A 651 -22.11 23.84 18.27
C ALA A 651 -20.72 23.77 17.58
N SER A 652 -19.63 23.92 18.35
CA SER A 652 -18.27 23.75 17.83
C SER A 652 -18.05 22.37 17.24
N TYR A 653 -18.58 21.35 17.89
CA TYR A 653 -18.48 19.97 17.39
C TYR A 653 -19.31 19.75 16.11
N ASP A 654 -20.53 20.26 16.06
CA ASP A 654 -21.39 20.10 14.90
C ASP A 654 -20.78 20.82 13.67
N ASP A 655 -20.25 22.03 13.87
CA ASP A 655 -19.51 22.77 12.84
C ASP A 655 -18.24 22.01 12.40
N TYR A 656 -17.50 21.41 13.35
CA TYR A 656 -16.31 20.61 13.05
C TYR A 656 -16.64 19.36 12.20
N LEU A 657 -17.75 18.67 12.48
CA LEU A 657 -18.16 17.49 11.71
C LEU A 657 -18.51 17.81 10.25
N VAL A 658 -19.02 19.00 9.98
CA VAL A 658 -19.34 19.46 8.62
C VAL A 658 -18.17 20.24 7.99
N LYS A 659 -17.00 20.25 8.67
CA LYS A 659 -15.79 20.98 8.25
C LYS A 659 -15.97 22.50 8.13
N ASP A 660 -16.92 23.07 8.87
CA ASP A 660 -17.02 24.53 9.10
C ASP A 660 -16.07 24.95 10.22
N TYR A 661 -14.77 24.98 9.90
CA TYR A 661 -13.74 25.23 10.90
C TYR A 661 -13.76 26.67 11.44
N ALA A 662 -14.22 27.63 10.66
CA ALA A 662 -14.41 29.01 11.12
C ALA A 662 -15.51 29.09 12.17
N GLY A 663 -16.67 28.45 11.91
CA GLY A 663 -17.77 28.30 12.89
C GLY A 663 -17.29 27.56 14.15
N ALA A 664 -16.65 26.39 13.97
CA ALA A 664 -16.11 25.60 15.07
C ALA A 664 -15.16 26.41 15.96
N LEU A 665 -14.26 27.18 15.35
CA LEU A 665 -13.32 28.07 16.05
C LEU A 665 -14.06 29.18 16.84
N ALA A 666 -15.10 29.81 16.25
CA ALA A 666 -15.87 30.85 16.91
C ALA A 666 -16.59 30.31 18.17
N GLN A 667 -17.15 29.10 18.05
CA GLN A 667 -17.83 28.43 19.17
C GLN A 667 -16.84 27.95 20.24
N ALA A 668 -15.69 27.41 19.86
CA ALA A 668 -14.63 27.05 20.80
C ALA A 668 -14.14 28.27 21.60
N LYS A 669 -13.98 29.43 20.97
CA LYS A 669 -13.65 30.69 21.66
C LYS A 669 -14.76 31.11 22.64
N THR A 670 -16.03 30.94 22.28
CA THR A 670 -17.17 31.21 23.17
C THR A 670 -17.14 30.31 24.40
N PHE A 671 -16.92 29.00 24.19
CA PHE A 671 -16.71 28.06 25.30
C PHE A 671 -15.56 28.50 26.20
N ARG A 672 -14.43 28.89 25.62
CA ARG A 672 -13.25 29.36 26.35
C ARG A 672 -13.54 30.61 27.21
N GLN A 673 -14.31 31.57 26.68
CA GLN A 673 -14.72 32.77 27.41
C GLN A 673 -15.63 32.43 28.58
N LEU A 674 -16.55 31.48 28.42
CA LEU A 674 -17.46 31.06 29.51
C LEU A 674 -16.65 30.36 30.62
N VAL A 675 -15.61 29.57 30.29
CA VAL A 675 -14.69 28.98 31.29
C VAL A 675 -14.02 30.10 32.09
N ASP A 676 -13.46 31.11 31.42
CA ASP A 676 -12.73 32.19 32.11
C ASP A 676 -13.66 33.02 33.02
N SER A 677 -14.91 33.25 32.57
CA SER A 677 -15.81 34.15 33.28
C SER A 677 -16.56 33.50 34.45
N ASN A 678 -16.63 32.15 34.50
CA ASN A 678 -17.51 31.47 35.44
C ASN A 678 -16.85 30.40 36.30
N LEU A 679 -15.61 29.93 35.96
CA LEU A 679 -14.85 28.97 36.76
C LEU A 679 -13.69 29.68 37.46
N HIS A 680 -13.26 29.15 38.61
CA HIS A 680 -12.17 29.70 39.41
C HIS A 680 -11.27 28.57 40.01
N GLY A 681 -10.05 28.94 40.37
CA GLY A 681 -9.12 28.02 41.04
C GLY A 681 -8.62 26.87 40.15
N PRO A 682 -8.21 25.72 40.72
CA PRO A 682 -7.61 24.59 39.97
C PRO A 682 -8.53 24.04 38.90
N ARG A 683 -9.84 24.06 39.10
CA ARG A 683 -10.86 23.63 38.15
C ARG A 683 -10.82 24.52 36.89
N GLN A 684 -10.79 25.84 37.06
CA GLN A 684 -10.63 26.75 35.94
C GLN A 684 -9.37 26.42 35.13
N ALA A 685 -8.24 26.13 35.80
CA ALA A 685 -7.01 25.84 35.10
C ALA A 685 -7.14 24.59 34.21
N THR A 686 -7.80 23.53 34.69
CA THR A 686 -8.05 22.31 33.92
C THR A 686 -8.92 22.57 32.70
N PHE A 687 -10.06 23.23 32.89
CA PHE A 687 -10.99 23.56 31.80
C PHE A 687 -10.35 24.52 30.80
N ARG A 688 -9.61 25.51 31.31
CA ARG A 688 -8.90 26.48 30.49
C ARG A 688 -7.87 25.83 29.58
N LYS A 689 -7.06 24.91 30.13
CA LYS A 689 -6.09 24.15 29.32
C LYS A 689 -6.78 23.44 28.16
N ARG A 690 -7.86 22.70 28.40
CA ARG A 690 -8.60 21.98 27.35
C ARG A 690 -9.30 22.92 26.36
N ALA A 691 -9.80 24.04 26.83
CA ALA A 691 -10.39 25.05 25.96
C ALA A 691 -9.36 25.75 25.06
N ASP A 692 -8.17 26.05 25.61
CA ASP A 692 -7.06 26.63 24.84
C ASP A 692 -6.54 25.64 23.78
N GLU A 693 -6.42 24.36 24.13
CA GLU A 693 -6.05 23.29 23.21
C GLU A 693 -7.08 23.13 22.08
N LEU A 694 -8.39 23.16 22.41
CA LEU A 694 -9.49 23.09 21.42
C LEU A 694 -9.46 24.30 20.49
N VAL A 695 -9.33 25.51 21.03
CA VAL A 695 -9.22 26.74 20.22
C VAL A 695 -7.99 26.69 19.31
N SER A 696 -6.86 26.22 19.85
CA SER A 696 -5.63 26.08 19.05
C SER A 696 -5.81 25.10 17.88
N TRP A 697 -6.42 23.94 18.13
CA TRP A 697 -6.71 22.95 17.10
C TRP A 697 -7.67 23.49 16.04
N MET A 698 -8.80 24.06 16.44
CA MET A 698 -9.76 24.65 15.48
C MET A 698 -9.13 25.79 14.65
N LYS A 699 -8.19 26.55 15.23
CA LYS A 699 -7.45 27.58 14.50
C LYS A 699 -6.52 26.99 13.44
N VAL A 700 -5.88 25.85 13.73
CA VAL A 700 -5.04 25.14 12.73
C VAL A 700 -5.91 24.69 11.57
N LEU A 701 -7.04 24.04 11.86
CA LEU A 701 -7.98 23.57 10.84
C LEU A 701 -8.59 24.71 10.01
N ASP A 702 -8.93 25.83 10.65
CA ASP A 702 -9.44 27.03 9.97
C ASP A 702 -8.39 27.64 9.04
N GLY A 703 -7.12 27.69 9.48
CA GLY A 703 -5.99 28.13 8.65
C GLY A 703 -5.67 27.22 7.47
N LYS A 704 -6.04 25.95 7.56
CA LYS A 704 -5.94 24.95 6.48
C LYS A 704 -7.27 24.72 5.76
N GLY A 705 -8.32 25.41 6.17
CA GLY A 705 -9.62 25.30 5.54
C GLY A 705 -9.49 25.50 4.04
N VAL A 706 -10.11 24.60 3.26
CA VAL A 706 -10.16 24.70 1.81
C VAL A 706 -10.93 25.99 1.50
N HIS A 707 -10.19 27.08 1.27
CA HIS A 707 -10.77 28.34 0.82
C HIS A 707 -11.19 28.18 -0.64
N LEU A 708 -12.38 28.65 -0.96
CA LEU A 708 -12.85 28.66 -2.33
C LEU A 708 -11.83 29.42 -3.20
N GLY A 709 -11.20 28.70 -4.13
CA GLY A 709 -10.20 29.26 -5.02
C GLY A 709 -9.87 28.35 -6.20
N PHE A 710 -9.43 28.93 -7.32
CA PHE A 710 -9.06 28.14 -8.49
C PHE A 710 -7.68 27.53 -8.33
N VAL A 711 -7.60 26.20 -8.45
CA VAL A 711 -6.33 25.42 -8.53
C VAL A 711 -5.57 25.78 -9.80
N SER A 712 -6.30 25.99 -10.90
CA SER A 712 -5.73 26.46 -12.16
C SER A 712 -6.71 27.38 -12.88
N GLN A 713 -6.18 28.27 -13.71
CA GLN A 713 -6.96 29.23 -14.48
C GLN A 713 -7.15 28.71 -15.93
N PRO A 714 -8.27 29.04 -16.60
CA PRO A 714 -8.46 28.66 -17.98
C PRO A 714 -7.39 29.31 -18.86
N LYS A 715 -6.97 28.60 -19.91
CA LYS A 715 -5.92 29.05 -20.81
C LYS A 715 -6.49 29.45 -22.17
N THR A 716 -6.02 30.58 -22.71
CA THR A 716 -6.32 30.95 -24.08
C THR A 716 -5.92 29.84 -25.05
N THR A 717 -6.86 29.41 -25.88
CA THR A 717 -6.74 28.27 -26.76
C THR A 717 -6.89 28.70 -28.22
N ALA A 718 -6.02 28.21 -29.08
CA ALA A 718 -6.09 28.42 -30.52
C ALA A 718 -6.32 27.09 -31.23
N VAL A 719 -7.36 26.98 -32.02
CA VAL A 719 -7.73 25.75 -32.76
C VAL A 719 -8.24 26.08 -34.14
N GLY A 720 -8.25 25.12 -35.04
CA GLY A 720 -8.83 25.24 -36.37
C GLY A 720 -10.35 25.31 -36.35
N ALA A 721 -10.93 25.90 -37.39
CA ALA A 721 -12.37 25.91 -37.54
C ALA A 721 -12.94 24.49 -37.60
N GLY A 722 -13.97 24.21 -36.80
CA GLY A 722 -14.59 22.90 -36.62
C GLY A 722 -13.95 22.02 -35.52
N GLU A 723 -12.80 22.38 -34.98
CA GLU A 723 -12.18 21.70 -33.86
C GLU A 723 -12.83 22.10 -32.53
N VAL A 724 -12.55 21.34 -31.49
CA VAL A 724 -13.07 21.58 -30.14
C VAL A 724 -11.98 22.21 -29.26
N ALA A 725 -12.26 23.40 -28.76
CA ALA A 725 -11.45 24.04 -27.71
C ALA A 725 -11.97 23.64 -26.33
N VAL A 726 -11.07 23.25 -25.42
CA VAL A 726 -11.42 22.94 -24.04
C VAL A 726 -10.88 24.04 -23.12
N PHE A 727 -11.75 24.57 -22.27
CA PHE A 727 -11.39 25.47 -21.18
C PHE A 727 -11.63 24.75 -19.86
N SER A 728 -10.66 24.78 -18.94
CA SER A 728 -10.74 24.11 -17.65
C SER A 728 -10.21 25.02 -16.55
N ALA A 729 -10.96 25.08 -15.45
CA ALA A 729 -10.60 25.83 -14.26
C ALA A 729 -11.14 25.13 -12.99
N PRO A 730 -10.51 24.02 -12.57
CA PRO A 730 -10.90 23.37 -11.34
C PRO A 730 -10.67 24.30 -10.13
N ALA A 731 -11.59 24.29 -9.20
CA ALA A 731 -11.51 25.07 -7.96
C ALA A 731 -11.56 24.12 -6.75
N GLU A 732 -10.83 24.46 -5.71
CA GLU A 732 -10.98 23.89 -4.38
C GLU A 732 -12.03 24.69 -3.61
N GLY A 733 -12.82 24.02 -2.78
CA GLY A 733 -13.91 24.58 -2.00
C GLY A 733 -14.83 23.50 -1.45
N ARG A 734 -15.87 23.90 -0.73
CA ARG A 734 -16.87 22.97 -0.16
C ARG A 734 -18.03 22.81 -1.13
N ASN A 735 -18.23 21.62 -1.70
CA ASN A 735 -19.32 21.38 -2.66
C ASN A 735 -19.40 22.46 -3.75
N VAL A 736 -18.26 22.67 -4.42
CA VAL A 736 -18.12 23.73 -5.41
C VAL A 736 -19.10 23.54 -6.57
N ALA A 737 -19.95 24.52 -6.77
CA ALA A 737 -20.80 24.65 -7.95
C ALA A 737 -20.13 25.57 -8.97
N TYR A 738 -20.27 25.25 -10.25
CA TYR A 738 -19.67 26.00 -11.34
C TYR A 738 -20.74 26.57 -12.27
N GLN A 739 -20.45 27.73 -12.88
CA GLN A 739 -21.23 28.32 -13.97
C GLN A 739 -20.29 29.03 -14.93
N TRP A 740 -20.14 28.48 -16.15
CA TRP A 740 -19.38 29.12 -17.20
C TRP A 740 -20.12 30.32 -17.81
N GLN A 741 -19.33 31.31 -18.17
CA GLN A 741 -19.79 32.53 -18.82
C GLN A 741 -19.00 32.78 -20.10
N VAL A 742 -19.68 33.26 -21.13
CA VAL A 742 -19.09 33.69 -22.39
C VAL A 742 -19.31 35.18 -22.58
N LYS A 743 -18.29 35.82 -23.12
CA LYS A 743 -18.36 37.18 -23.65
C LYS A 743 -18.04 37.11 -25.13
N SER A 744 -19.06 37.24 -25.96
CA SER A 744 -18.94 37.23 -27.43
C SER A 744 -18.18 38.43 -27.96
N PRO A 745 -17.51 38.33 -29.12
CA PRO A 745 -16.81 39.44 -29.76
C PRO A 745 -17.74 40.66 -29.91
N GLY A 746 -17.27 41.80 -29.47
CA GLY A 746 -18.08 43.04 -29.50
C GLY A 746 -19.12 43.20 -28.37
N SER A 747 -19.34 42.18 -27.54
CA SER A 747 -20.21 42.29 -26.36
C SER A 747 -19.51 43.02 -25.20
N ALA A 748 -20.25 43.84 -24.49
CA ALA A 748 -19.77 44.54 -23.31
C ALA A 748 -19.90 43.67 -22.04
N GLY A 749 -20.78 42.67 -22.05
CA GLY A 749 -21.15 41.86 -20.89
C GLY A 749 -20.85 40.38 -20.99
N TRP A 750 -20.87 39.73 -19.84
CA TRP A 750 -20.78 38.28 -19.70
C TRP A 750 -22.18 37.66 -19.66
N THR A 751 -22.35 36.56 -20.36
CA THR A 751 -23.62 35.80 -20.38
C THR A 751 -23.36 34.38 -19.84
N ASP A 752 -24.22 33.91 -18.96
CA ASP A 752 -24.15 32.54 -18.44
C ASP A 752 -24.41 31.53 -19.57
N MET A 753 -23.55 30.52 -19.66
CA MET A 753 -23.70 29.42 -20.61
C MET A 753 -24.63 28.38 -19.99
N THR A 754 -25.85 28.28 -20.51
CA THR A 754 -26.87 27.37 -19.97
C THR A 754 -26.39 25.92 -19.95
N GLY A 755 -26.43 25.28 -18.79
CA GLY A 755 -26.04 23.89 -18.59
C GLY A 755 -24.52 23.64 -18.43
N GLU A 756 -23.70 24.66 -18.56
CA GLU A 756 -22.24 24.54 -18.40
C GLU A 756 -21.83 24.73 -16.93
N THR A 757 -22.06 23.68 -16.15
CA THR A 757 -21.89 23.67 -14.69
C THR A 757 -20.78 22.76 -14.21
N SER A 758 -19.85 22.38 -15.09
CA SER A 758 -18.66 21.58 -14.76
C SER A 758 -17.42 22.47 -14.57
N PHE A 759 -16.34 21.92 -14.00
CA PHE A 759 -15.05 22.60 -13.90
C PHE A 759 -14.40 22.84 -15.28
N ALA A 760 -14.92 22.22 -16.36
CA ALA A 760 -14.41 22.36 -17.73
C ALA A 760 -15.57 22.42 -18.73
N ILE A 761 -15.34 23.17 -19.82
CA ILE A 761 -16.26 23.23 -20.98
C ILE A 761 -15.54 22.89 -22.26
N ALA A 762 -16.30 22.39 -23.21
CA ALA A 762 -15.86 22.14 -24.58
C ALA A 762 -16.62 23.03 -25.53
N VAL A 763 -15.92 23.82 -26.33
CA VAL A 763 -16.50 24.77 -27.32
C VAL A 763 -16.08 24.39 -28.73
N THR A 764 -17.05 24.14 -29.62
CA THR A 764 -16.75 23.94 -31.05
C THR A 764 -16.31 25.27 -31.65
N ALA A 765 -15.13 25.27 -32.23
CA ALA A 765 -14.56 26.46 -32.86
C ALA A 765 -15.24 26.75 -34.22
N ALA A 766 -15.98 27.84 -34.26
CA ALA A 766 -16.57 28.39 -35.49
C ALA A 766 -16.05 29.84 -35.69
N PRO A 767 -15.97 30.33 -36.91
CA PRO A 767 -15.47 31.67 -37.14
C PRO A 767 -16.18 32.75 -36.30
N GLU A 768 -17.46 32.56 -36.03
CA GLU A 768 -18.33 33.50 -35.29
C GLU A 768 -17.97 33.61 -33.81
N VAL A 769 -17.36 32.55 -33.24
CA VAL A 769 -16.93 32.57 -31.82
C VAL A 769 -15.46 32.91 -31.67
N SER A 770 -14.76 33.19 -32.77
CA SER A 770 -13.35 33.60 -32.70
C SER A 770 -13.24 34.97 -32.00
N GLY A 771 -12.39 35.04 -30.99
CA GLY A 771 -12.25 36.20 -30.12
C GLY A 771 -13.21 36.23 -28.92
N SER A 772 -14.10 35.24 -28.79
CA SER A 772 -14.88 35.08 -27.58
C SER A 772 -13.99 34.81 -26.36
N GLU A 773 -14.37 35.36 -25.21
CA GLU A 773 -13.73 35.13 -23.93
C GLU A 773 -14.62 34.21 -23.07
N TYR A 774 -14.00 33.30 -22.35
CA TYR A 774 -14.65 32.36 -21.45
C TYR A 774 -14.08 32.50 -20.06
N ARG A 775 -14.94 32.48 -19.02
CA ARG A 775 -14.59 32.43 -17.61
C ARG A 775 -15.60 31.58 -16.86
N VAL A 776 -15.25 31.15 -15.66
CA VAL A 776 -16.17 30.39 -14.81
C VAL A 776 -16.31 31.06 -13.45
N ARG A 777 -17.53 31.05 -12.93
CA ARG A 777 -17.84 31.35 -11.52
C ARG A 777 -17.84 30.05 -10.77
N ALA A 778 -17.13 29.99 -9.67
CA ALA A 778 -17.18 28.90 -8.71
C ALA A 778 -17.78 29.42 -7.41
N THR A 779 -18.76 28.74 -6.86
CA THR A 779 -19.45 29.11 -5.63
C THR A 779 -19.44 27.97 -4.64
N ASP A 780 -19.30 28.27 -3.38
CA ASP A 780 -19.46 27.33 -2.27
C ASP A 780 -20.20 28.04 -1.10
N PRO A 781 -20.48 27.38 0.03
CA PRO A 781 -21.11 28.03 1.19
C PRO A 781 -20.35 29.24 1.77
N THR A 782 -19.06 29.38 1.44
CA THR A 782 -18.21 30.48 1.93
C THR A 782 -18.23 31.70 1.01
N GLY A 783 -18.70 31.58 -0.24
CA GLY A 783 -18.77 32.69 -1.17
C GLY A 783 -18.66 32.32 -2.64
N GLU A 784 -18.20 33.27 -3.44
CA GLU A 784 -18.02 33.14 -4.90
C GLU A 784 -16.64 33.65 -5.31
N VAL A 785 -16.01 32.94 -6.24
CA VAL A 785 -14.82 33.39 -6.95
C VAL A 785 -15.05 33.30 -8.47
N VAL A 786 -14.43 34.19 -9.23
CA VAL A 786 -14.50 34.21 -10.69
C VAL A 786 -13.11 34.02 -11.28
N SER A 787 -12.97 33.11 -12.23
CA SER A 787 -11.69 32.87 -12.90
C SER A 787 -11.26 34.08 -13.76
N ARG A 788 -9.99 34.11 -14.13
CA ARG A 788 -9.54 34.92 -15.24
C ARG A 788 -10.27 34.51 -16.52
N SER A 789 -10.37 35.42 -17.47
CA SER A 789 -10.89 35.05 -18.80
C SER A 789 -9.80 34.42 -19.67
N ALA A 790 -10.22 33.54 -20.57
CA ALA A 790 -9.40 32.92 -21.59
C ALA A 790 -10.08 33.07 -22.97
N SER A 791 -9.34 33.46 -24.00
CA SER A 791 -9.88 33.70 -25.33
C SER A 791 -9.81 32.48 -26.23
N LEU A 792 -10.80 32.29 -27.07
CA LEU A 792 -10.78 31.35 -28.19
C LEU A 792 -10.27 32.04 -29.44
N LYS A 793 -9.23 31.50 -30.04
CA LYS A 793 -8.72 31.95 -31.34
C LYS A 793 -9.01 30.85 -32.36
N VAL A 794 -9.82 31.16 -33.37
CA VAL A 794 -10.09 30.22 -34.47
C VAL A 794 -9.22 30.61 -35.65
N SER A 795 -8.29 29.75 -36.01
CA SER A 795 -7.50 29.91 -37.23
C SER A 795 -8.34 29.47 -38.44
N GLY A 796 -8.44 30.32 -39.46
CA GLY A 796 -8.99 29.90 -40.74
C GLY A 796 -8.11 28.81 -41.34
N ARG A 797 -8.72 27.95 -42.12
CA ARG A 797 -8.01 26.97 -42.93
C ARG A 797 -7.13 27.67 -43.97
#